data_a6ba252576659e582a2fc06e3b02cb5a
#
_entry.id   a6ba252576659e582a2fc06e3b02cb5a
#
_cell.length_a   1.000
_cell.length_b   1.000
_cell.length_c   1.000
_cell.angle_alpha   90.00
_cell.angle_beta   90.00
_cell.angle_gamma   90.00
#
_symmetry.space_group_name_H-M   'P 1'
#
loop_
_entity.id
_entity.type
_entity.pdbx_description
1 polymer ?
#
loop_
_entity_poly.entity_id
_entity_poly.type
_entity_poly.pdbx_seq_one_letter_code
_entity_poly.pdbx_strand_id
1 'polypeptide(L)'
;MAVLSVVVFHLNADWLPGGFAGVDIFFVISGYLITGIVWSELAAGRFTLKTFYQRRILRIVPAYYLVLAASFLVGAVVLMPVEFDAFSMSARASVLFAANFWFAQRVDYFDQASEQDHLLHLWSLAVEEQFYVVFPLLLMLLVRFAGPSARKALLLVLVLGAVSLAASIAMAALAPRAGFFMPHTRAFELMIGALLAVSGAGAGLSPAAREVAGGLGLALIAASFVLLSDGLAYPGGWALLPCVGAGLVILSGTGAQPRITSVLRWPVCIGIGLVSYSLYLWHWPVIAFARTLGFDPAAPATTVSLVLLMAALSAATWRFVEQPVRGWRHKGGLRAFGLFAGLSLATLAITAVVEATDGLPQRIPPHVAELMAANEEWRASDRLTCMSRWREEDFTLVERGQPDSVCRLGSDEGRARVVLWGDSHAAALAPGVDAALTELGAGGLLVAKAGCPPLVDPRIVGSEPDGTCQQFTARVLDEIVTARPDAVILAARWTLIAEGGTGVDLRFAPPLSASQRLARLDALEEAAEALAARLEEAGIPVVLVHTVPEPGINVPSAIAVSERFGFAEPVGPERGAALVRQQATRAALEHAATRHGWRVVDPLDGLCGSGEVCQIAAEDEPLYFDSNHLTVRGAETLSPALVEALAPLPGRD
;
A
#
# COMPACT_ATOMS: atom_id res chain seq x y z
N MET A 1 22.47 -9.75 6.53
CA MET A 1 21.29 -10.58 6.27
C MET A 1 20.03 -9.71 6.19
N ALA A 2 19.65 -8.99 7.24
CA ALA A 2 18.42 -8.19 7.31
C ALA A 2 18.21 -7.23 6.11
N VAL A 3 19.19 -6.38 5.76
CA VAL A 3 19.03 -5.46 4.63
C VAL A 3 18.92 -6.19 3.28
N LEU A 4 19.66 -7.28 3.11
CA LEU A 4 19.63 -8.03 1.86
C LEU A 4 18.29 -8.76 1.66
N SER A 5 17.67 -9.29 2.72
CA SER A 5 16.35 -9.91 2.59
C SER A 5 15.29 -8.90 2.19
N VAL A 6 15.32 -7.68 2.74
CA VAL A 6 14.43 -6.59 2.35
C VAL A 6 14.65 -6.17 0.89
N VAL A 7 15.90 -6.04 0.45
CA VAL A 7 16.22 -5.70 -0.95
C VAL A 7 15.70 -6.76 -1.92
N VAL A 8 15.94 -8.05 -1.62
CA VAL A 8 15.47 -9.17 -2.47
C VAL A 8 13.95 -9.20 -2.55
N PHE A 9 13.27 -9.04 -1.42
CA PHE A 9 11.81 -8.98 -1.35
C PHE A 9 11.25 -7.84 -2.22
N HIS A 10 11.83 -6.65 -2.16
CA HIS A 10 11.35 -5.50 -2.93
C HIS A 10 11.71 -5.56 -4.42
N LEU A 11 12.74 -6.31 -4.80
CA LEU A 11 13.02 -6.60 -6.21
C LEU A 11 11.99 -7.56 -6.78
N ASN A 12 11.70 -8.65 -6.08
CA ASN A 12 10.63 -9.60 -6.38
C ASN A 12 10.29 -10.39 -5.11
N ALA A 13 9.04 -10.26 -4.65
CA ALA A 13 8.55 -10.93 -3.45
C ALA A 13 8.56 -12.47 -3.58
N ASP A 14 8.36 -13.02 -4.78
CA ASP A 14 8.36 -14.46 -5.02
C ASP A 14 9.73 -15.11 -4.76
N TRP A 15 10.83 -14.35 -4.89
CA TRP A 15 12.17 -14.90 -4.62
C TRP A 15 12.43 -15.14 -3.14
N LEU A 16 11.83 -14.32 -2.28
CA LEU A 16 11.99 -14.42 -0.83
C LEU A 16 10.75 -13.88 -0.12
N PRO A 17 9.65 -14.62 -0.08
CA PRO A 17 8.33 -14.11 0.39
C PRO A 17 8.37 -13.49 1.79
N GLY A 18 9.15 -14.03 2.72
CA GLY A 18 9.33 -13.49 4.07
C GLY A 18 10.48 -12.47 4.21
N GLY A 19 11.03 -11.96 3.09
CA GLY A 19 12.19 -11.06 3.12
C GLY A 19 11.91 -9.72 3.84
N PHE A 20 10.66 -9.27 3.89
CA PHE A 20 10.22 -8.09 4.66
C PHE A 20 10.52 -8.19 6.16
N ALA A 21 10.58 -9.42 6.73
CA ALA A 21 10.94 -9.67 8.12
C ALA A 21 12.39 -9.22 8.49
N GLY A 22 13.17 -8.82 7.50
CA GLY A 22 14.44 -8.13 7.74
C GLY A 22 14.30 -6.86 8.57
N VAL A 23 13.16 -6.16 8.49
CA VAL A 23 12.86 -4.96 9.30
C VAL A 23 12.77 -5.32 10.78
N ASP A 24 12.13 -6.42 11.13
CA ASP A 24 12.00 -6.90 12.51
C ASP A 24 13.35 -7.23 13.12
N ILE A 25 14.23 -7.86 12.33
CA ILE A 25 15.62 -8.10 12.72
C ILE A 25 16.34 -6.77 13.01
N PHE A 26 16.13 -5.74 12.20
CA PHE A 26 16.67 -4.39 12.45
C PHE A 26 16.16 -3.81 13.76
N PHE A 27 14.86 -3.94 14.05
CA PHE A 27 14.29 -3.44 15.30
C PHE A 27 14.89 -4.11 16.52
N VAL A 28 15.11 -5.43 16.50
CA VAL A 28 15.81 -6.13 17.59
C VAL A 28 17.24 -5.64 17.77
N ILE A 29 17.99 -5.50 16.67
CA ILE A 29 19.38 -4.97 16.71
C ILE A 29 19.39 -3.54 17.26
N SER A 30 18.48 -2.70 16.81
CA SER A 30 18.35 -1.32 17.25
C SER A 30 18.02 -1.23 18.73
N GLY A 31 17.02 -2.01 19.18
CA GLY A 31 16.66 -2.11 20.58
C GLY A 31 17.84 -2.52 21.47
N TYR A 32 18.62 -3.52 21.03
CA TYR A 32 19.82 -3.95 21.72
C TYR A 32 20.88 -2.86 21.83
N LEU A 33 21.26 -2.25 20.70
CA LEU A 33 22.34 -1.27 20.65
C LEU A 33 22.00 0.02 21.41
N ILE A 34 20.80 0.55 21.21
CA ILE A 34 20.39 1.82 21.82
C ILE A 34 20.20 1.64 23.32
N THR A 35 19.52 0.60 23.74
CA THR A 35 19.33 0.32 25.16
C THR A 35 20.68 0.06 25.85
N GLY A 36 21.59 -0.68 25.21
CA GLY A 36 22.92 -0.94 25.75
C GLY A 36 23.71 0.36 26.00
N ILE A 37 23.66 1.31 25.06
CA ILE A 37 24.30 2.64 25.20
C ILE A 37 23.64 3.42 26.35
N VAL A 38 22.32 3.58 26.29
CA VAL A 38 21.57 4.38 27.27
C VAL A 38 21.70 3.81 28.67
N TRP A 39 21.52 2.49 28.83
CA TRP A 39 21.58 1.82 30.13
C TRP A 39 22.97 1.89 30.75
N SER A 40 24.03 1.62 29.96
CA SER A 40 25.40 1.68 30.46
C SER A 40 25.82 3.10 30.89
N GLU A 41 25.41 4.12 30.16
CA GLU A 41 25.69 5.53 30.47
C GLU A 41 24.85 6.01 31.68
N LEU A 42 23.58 5.59 31.81
CA LEU A 42 22.70 5.90 32.95
C LEU A 42 23.24 5.24 34.24
N ALA A 43 23.61 3.96 34.18
CA ALA A 43 24.16 3.23 35.33
C ALA A 43 25.47 3.84 35.81
N ALA A 44 26.28 4.40 34.88
CA ALA A 44 27.53 5.10 35.19
C ALA A 44 27.34 6.59 35.56
N GLY A 45 26.10 7.12 35.59
CA GLY A 45 25.83 8.55 35.88
C GLY A 45 26.33 9.53 34.83
N ARG A 46 26.60 9.08 33.60
CA ARG A 46 27.19 9.90 32.51
C ARG A 46 26.24 10.21 31.36
N PHE A 47 25.02 9.67 31.38
CA PHE A 47 24.04 9.86 30.32
C PHE A 47 23.57 11.31 30.24
N THR A 48 23.60 11.89 29.05
CA THR A 48 22.93 13.16 28.76
C THR A 48 22.18 13.07 27.44
N LEU A 49 20.92 13.56 27.42
CA LEU A 49 20.09 13.60 26.22
C LEU A 49 20.75 14.35 25.07
N LYS A 50 21.41 15.49 25.38
CA LYS A 50 22.13 16.29 24.38
C LYS A 50 23.17 15.48 23.64
N THR A 51 24.04 14.77 24.36
CA THR A 51 25.12 13.96 23.76
C THR A 51 24.54 12.75 23.00
N PHE A 52 23.50 12.14 23.54
CA PHE A 52 22.82 11.03 22.89
C PHE A 52 22.23 11.45 21.53
N TYR A 53 21.37 12.49 21.50
CA TYR A 53 20.78 12.95 20.26
C TYR A 53 21.79 13.53 19.27
N GLN A 54 22.82 14.24 19.74
CA GLN A 54 23.89 14.69 18.86
C GLN A 54 24.52 13.50 18.09
N ARG A 55 24.81 12.39 18.78
CA ARG A 55 25.39 11.18 18.14
C ARG A 55 24.41 10.54 17.13
N ARG A 56 23.09 10.56 17.42
CA ARG A 56 22.08 10.03 16.51
C ARG A 56 21.94 10.90 15.28
N ILE A 57 21.77 12.21 15.45
CA ILE A 57 21.70 13.18 14.35
C ILE A 57 22.89 13.03 13.40
N LEU A 58 24.13 13.03 13.91
CA LEU A 58 25.33 12.88 13.07
C LEU A 58 25.44 11.52 12.39
N ARG A 59 24.73 10.50 12.85
CA ARG A 59 24.72 9.17 12.22
C ARG A 59 23.63 9.04 11.15
N ILE A 60 22.44 9.60 11.37
CA ILE A 60 21.23 9.33 10.60
C ILE A 60 20.98 10.44 9.58
N VAL A 61 20.96 11.69 10.02
CA VAL A 61 20.53 12.86 9.25
C VAL A 61 21.29 13.06 7.94
N PRO A 62 22.63 12.94 7.86
CA PRO A 62 23.35 13.28 6.63
C PRO A 62 22.99 12.36 5.44
N ALA A 63 22.95 11.06 5.64
CA ALA A 63 22.57 10.11 4.59
C ALA A 63 21.08 10.21 4.28
N TYR A 64 20.24 10.33 5.31
CA TYR A 64 18.79 10.49 5.17
C TYR A 64 18.42 11.67 4.26
N TYR A 65 18.91 12.87 4.54
CA TYR A 65 18.58 14.04 3.72
C TYR A 65 19.26 14.04 2.34
N LEU A 66 20.40 13.37 2.19
CA LEU A 66 20.97 13.15 0.87
C LEU A 66 20.04 12.33 -0.02
N VAL A 67 19.56 11.19 0.51
CA VAL A 67 18.64 10.33 -0.24
C VAL A 67 17.32 11.06 -0.50
N LEU A 68 16.76 11.74 0.49
CA LEU A 68 15.54 12.53 0.34
C LEU A 68 15.69 13.61 -0.73
N ALA A 69 16.79 14.39 -0.72
CA ALA A 69 17.05 15.41 -1.71
C ALA A 69 17.25 14.83 -3.12
N ALA A 70 17.96 13.72 -3.24
CA ALA A 70 18.11 13.02 -4.52
C ALA A 70 16.76 12.51 -5.03
N SER A 71 15.94 11.93 -4.14
CA SER A 71 14.58 11.48 -4.48
C SER A 71 13.68 12.65 -4.91
N PHE A 72 13.80 13.82 -4.27
CA PHE A 72 13.11 15.04 -4.70
C PHE A 72 13.53 15.48 -6.10
N LEU A 73 14.84 15.46 -6.38
CA LEU A 73 15.36 15.86 -7.71
C LEU A 73 14.88 14.89 -8.80
N VAL A 74 14.95 13.57 -8.54
CA VAL A 74 14.45 12.57 -9.49
C VAL A 74 12.94 12.70 -9.63
N GLY A 75 12.19 12.82 -8.53
CA GLY A 75 10.74 13.00 -8.52
C GLY A 75 10.29 14.25 -9.28
N ALA A 76 11.00 15.37 -9.10
CA ALA A 76 10.72 16.59 -9.86
C ALA A 76 10.92 16.44 -11.37
N VAL A 77 11.73 15.48 -11.80
CA VAL A 77 11.96 15.18 -13.22
C VAL A 77 10.99 14.10 -13.72
N VAL A 78 10.73 13.06 -12.96
CA VAL A 78 10.04 11.85 -13.40
C VAL A 78 8.54 11.89 -13.10
N LEU A 79 8.15 12.33 -11.90
CA LEU A 79 6.76 12.23 -11.44
C LEU A 79 5.86 13.28 -12.08
N MET A 80 4.64 12.90 -12.40
CA MET A 80 3.59 13.82 -12.83
C MET A 80 3.14 14.71 -11.67
N PRO A 81 2.48 15.85 -11.90
CA PRO A 81 2.15 16.81 -10.84
C PRO A 81 1.43 16.19 -9.63
N VAL A 82 0.40 15.40 -9.86
CA VAL A 82 -0.37 14.72 -8.80
C VAL A 82 0.48 13.73 -7.99
N GLU A 83 1.34 12.97 -8.68
CA GLU A 83 2.27 12.04 -8.03
C GLU A 83 3.36 12.77 -7.26
N PHE A 84 3.85 13.89 -7.80
CA PHE A 84 4.85 14.70 -7.14
C PHE A 84 4.30 15.42 -5.89
N ASP A 85 3.04 15.84 -5.92
CA ASP A 85 2.34 16.34 -4.74
C ASP A 85 2.20 15.25 -3.67
N ALA A 86 1.72 14.06 -4.03
CA ALA A 86 1.64 12.92 -3.10
C ALA A 86 3.02 12.53 -2.53
N PHE A 87 4.06 12.50 -3.38
CA PHE A 87 5.45 12.29 -2.94
C PHE A 87 5.91 13.37 -1.96
N SER A 88 5.56 14.62 -2.22
CA SER A 88 5.91 15.76 -1.36
C SER A 88 5.26 15.65 0.03
N MET A 89 4.01 15.19 0.09
CA MET A 89 3.30 14.93 1.35
C MET A 89 3.95 13.79 2.16
N SER A 90 4.35 12.70 1.49
CA SER A 90 5.05 11.60 2.17
C SER A 90 6.44 12.02 2.65
N ALA A 91 7.14 12.88 1.90
CA ALA A 91 8.40 13.47 2.32
C ALA A 91 8.24 14.39 3.55
N ARG A 92 7.18 15.20 3.60
CA ARG A 92 6.83 16.04 4.76
C ARG A 92 6.60 15.18 6.00
N ALA A 93 5.80 14.14 5.90
CA ALA A 93 5.57 13.21 7.00
C ALA A 93 6.87 12.52 7.44
N SER A 94 7.74 12.17 6.49
CA SER A 94 9.02 11.52 6.75
C SER A 94 10.00 12.42 7.51
N VAL A 95 10.09 13.71 7.16
CA VAL A 95 10.94 14.68 7.87
C VAL A 95 10.51 14.92 9.32
N LEU A 96 9.21 14.75 9.59
CA LEU A 96 8.64 14.85 10.94
C LEU A 96 8.72 13.51 11.70
N PHE A 97 9.34 12.46 11.13
CA PHE A 97 9.35 11.10 11.63
C PHE A 97 7.93 10.58 11.94
N ALA A 98 6.97 10.95 11.10
CA ALA A 98 5.57 10.58 11.18
C ALA A 98 5.11 9.77 9.94
N ALA A 99 6.05 9.27 9.13
CA ALA A 99 5.77 8.52 7.91
C ALA A 99 4.91 7.27 8.19
N ASN A 100 5.14 6.58 9.30
CA ASN A 100 4.34 5.43 9.71
C ASN A 100 2.86 5.79 9.95
N PHE A 101 2.55 6.93 10.54
CA PHE A 101 1.17 7.41 10.72
C PHE A 101 0.54 7.81 9.37
N TRP A 102 1.34 8.42 8.49
CA TRP A 102 0.92 8.80 7.15
C TRP A 102 0.52 7.58 6.32
N PHE A 103 1.40 6.58 6.26
CA PHE A 103 1.14 5.36 5.50
C PHE A 103 0.03 4.51 6.12
N ALA A 104 -0.07 4.45 7.44
CA ALA A 104 -1.15 3.75 8.13
C ALA A 104 -2.56 4.24 7.74
N GLN A 105 -2.70 5.45 7.25
CA GLN A 105 -3.97 6.03 6.82
C GLN A 105 -4.23 5.89 5.30
N ARG A 106 -3.22 5.54 4.50
CA ARG A 106 -3.30 5.64 3.04
C ARG A 106 -3.05 4.35 2.29
N VAL A 107 -2.14 3.51 2.76
CA VAL A 107 -1.71 2.31 2.03
C VAL A 107 -1.59 1.11 2.95
N ASP A 108 -1.83 -0.10 2.42
CA ASP A 108 -1.32 -1.33 3.01
C ASP A 108 0.10 -1.56 2.51
N TYR A 109 0.97 -2.08 3.39
CA TYR A 109 2.38 -2.30 3.04
C TYR A 109 2.55 -3.33 1.91
N PHE A 110 1.66 -4.30 1.81
CA PHE A 110 1.70 -5.39 0.83
C PHE A 110 0.85 -5.12 -0.42
N ASP A 111 0.20 -3.96 -0.54
CA ASP A 111 -0.62 -3.62 -1.69
C ASP A 111 0.26 -3.08 -2.84
N GLN A 112 -0.11 -3.38 -4.09
CA GLN A 112 0.50 -2.79 -5.28
C GLN A 112 0.46 -1.25 -5.28
N ALA A 113 -0.57 -0.64 -4.70
CA ALA A 113 -0.64 0.81 -4.53
C ALA A 113 0.48 1.37 -3.63
N SER A 114 0.99 0.58 -2.69
CA SER A 114 2.11 0.97 -1.83
C SER A 114 3.43 1.03 -2.59
N GLU A 115 3.57 0.23 -3.65
CA GLU A 115 4.75 0.20 -4.51
C GLU A 115 4.94 1.50 -5.30
N GLN A 116 3.88 2.31 -5.44
CA GLN A 116 3.91 3.63 -6.07
C GLN A 116 4.42 4.73 -5.13
N ASP A 117 4.47 4.48 -3.79
CA ASP A 117 5.02 5.49 -2.87
C ASP A 117 6.54 5.34 -2.71
N HIS A 118 7.27 6.26 -3.33
CA HIS A 118 8.74 6.26 -3.43
C HIS A 118 9.48 6.39 -2.10
N LEU A 119 8.78 6.73 -1.00
CA LEU A 119 9.34 6.90 0.34
C LEU A 119 8.75 5.93 1.38
N LEU A 120 7.97 4.93 0.95
CA LEU A 120 7.29 3.98 1.82
C LEU A 120 8.21 3.42 2.91
N HIS A 121 9.43 2.97 2.54
CA HIS A 121 10.39 2.35 3.46
C HIS A 121 10.74 3.21 4.70
N LEU A 122 10.50 4.53 4.65
CA LEU A 122 10.80 5.45 5.76
C LEU A 122 9.84 5.28 6.94
N TRP A 123 8.75 4.50 6.79
CA TRP A 123 7.85 4.18 7.91
C TRP A 123 8.58 3.49 9.06
N SER A 124 9.45 2.54 8.76
CA SER A 124 10.17 1.78 9.80
C SER A 124 11.21 2.65 10.51
N LEU A 125 11.88 3.53 9.78
CA LEU A 125 12.80 4.51 10.36
C LEU A 125 12.04 5.49 11.28
N ALA A 126 10.81 5.88 10.93
CA ALA A 126 9.98 6.72 11.79
C ALA A 126 9.67 6.02 13.13
N VAL A 127 9.28 4.74 13.11
CA VAL A 127 9.06 3.93 14.32
C VAL A 127 10.33 3.85 15.17
N GLU A 128 11.48 3.64 14.53
CA GLU A 128 12.78 3.56 15.20
C GLU A 128 13.17 4.89 15.87
N GLU A 129 12.99 6.02 15.19
CA GLU A 129 13.27 7.34 15.75
C GLU A 129 12.31 7.70 16.89
N GLN A 130 11.03 7.36 16.79
CA GLN A 130 10.08 7.51 17.88
C GLN A 130 10.50 6.73 19.12
N PHE A 131 11.00 5.51 18.93
CA PHE A 131 11.59 4.73 20.01
C PHE A 131 12.82 5.43 20.62
N TYR A 132 13.69 6.02 19.80
CA TYR A 132 14.86 6.76 20.27
C TYR A 132 14.50 8.03 21.06
N VAL A 133 13.33 8.59 20.81
CA VAL A 133 12.82 9.72 21.59
C VAL A 133 12.23 9.26 22.93
N VAL A 134 11.34 8.27 22.89
CA VAL A 134 10.52 7.87 24.03
C VAL A 134 11.31 7.01 25.04
N PHE A 135 12.00 5.98 24.56
CA PHE A 135 12.56 4.95 25.42
C PHE A 135 13.73 5.43 26.32
N PRO A 136 14.68 6.26 25.84
CA PRO A 136 15.69 6.86 26.72
C PRO A 136 15.10 7.71 27.85
N LEU A 137 14.00 8.43 27.57
CA LEU A 137 13.30 9.23 28.57
C LEU A 137 12.69 8.35 29.66
N LEU A 138 12.05 7.23 29.25
CA LEU A 138 11.47 6.27 30.21
C LEU A 138 12.54 5.65 31.12
N LEU A 139 13.69 5.24 30.57
CA LEU A 139 14.82 4.71 31.34
C LEU A 139 15.42 5.79 32.27
N MET A 140 15.56 7.01 31.78
CA MET A 140 16.04 8.14 32.59
C MET A 140 15.11 8.44 33.76
N LEU A 141 13.79 8.47 33.54
CA LEU A 141 12.78 8.64 34.57
C LEU A 141 12.83 7.48 35.59
N LEU A 142 12.93 6.24 35.11
CA LEU A 142 13.07 5.08 35.97
C LEU A 142 14.28 5.21 36.89
N VAL A 143 15.46 5.56 36.34
CA VAL A 143 16.68 5.74 37.14
C VAL A 143 16.58 6.93 38.08
N ARG A 144 15.93 8.03 37.67
CA ARG A 144 15.72 9.24 38.47
C ARG A 144 14.88 8.98 39.73
N PHE A 145 13.81 8.17 39.60
CA PHE A 145 12.84 7.94 40.69
C PHE A 145 13.08 6.63 41.43
N ALA A 146 13.68 5.63 40.80
CA ALA A 146 13.80 4.28 41.36
C ALA A 146 15.24 3.81 41.51
N GLY A 147 16.22 4.65 41.13
CA GLY A 147 17.64 4.30 41.11
C GLY A 147 18.03 3.37 39.92
N PRO A 148 19.32 3.21 39.65
CA PRO A 148 19.83 2.37 38.55
C PRO A 148 19.76 0.88 38.91
N SER A 149 18.57 0.32 38.82
CA SER A 149 18.30 -1.10 39.14
C SER A 149 17.99 -1.87 37.86
N ALA A 150 18.86 -2.82 37.49
CA ALA A 150 18.65 -3.69 36.35
C ALA A 150 17.35 -4.49 36.45
N ARG A 151 16.97 -4.96 37.65
CA ARG A 151 15.70 -5.69 37.85
C ARG A 151 14.48 -4.82 37.50
N LYS A 152 14.48 -3.53 37.88
CA LYS A 152 13.38 -2.62 37.56
C LYS A 152 13.35 -2.26 36.07
N ALA A 153 14.53 -2.09 35.44
CA ALA A 153 14.62 -1.86 34.01
C ALA A 153 14.15 -3.08 33.20
N LEU A 154 14.51 -4.30 33.64
CA LEU A 154 14.00 -5.54 33.04
C LEU A 154 12.49 -5.66 33.16
N LEU A 155 11.92 -5.33 34.32
CA LEU A 155 10.47 -5.34 34.51
C LEU A 155 9.76 -4.35 33.59
N LEU A 156 10.29 -3.12 33.46
CA LEU A 156 9.77 -2.12 32.52
C LEU A 156 9.77 -2.64 31.08
N VAL A 157 10.91 -3.18 30.63
CA VAL A 157 11.07 -3.73 29.27
C VAL A 157 10.12 -4.90 29.03
N LEU A 158 10.00 -5.82 29.99
CA LEU A 158 9.09 -6.96 29.90
C LEU A 158 7.62 -6.53 29.83
N VAL A 159 7.19 -5.58 30.67
CA VAL A 159 5.82 -5.08 30.67
C VAL A 159 5.50 -4.37 29.36
N LEU A 160 6.38 -3.45 28.90
CA LEU A 160 6.18 -2.75 27.63
C LEU A 160 6.19 -3.73 26.45
N GLY A 161 7.08 -4.70 26.43
CA GLY A 161 7.15 -5.73 25.40
C GLY A 161 5.90 -6.61 25.37
N ALA A 162 5.42 -7.06 26.54
CA ALA A 162 4.21 -7.89 26.64
C ALA A 162 2.95 -7.15 26.19
N VAL A 163 2.78 -5.89 26.61
CA VAL A 163 1.65 -5.03 26.19
C VAL A 163 1.70 -4.79 24.70
N SER A 164 2.88 -4.46 24.15
CA SER A 164 3.06 -4.25 22.72
C SER A 164 2.79 -5.51 21.89
N LEU A 165 3.25 -6.68 22.33
CA LEU A 165 2.98 -7.95 21.65
C LEU A 165 1.48 -8.29 21.69
N ALA A 166 0.83 -8.09 22.82
CA ALA A 166 -0.62 -8.31 22.93
C ALA A 166 -1.40 -7.38 21.98
N ALA A 167 -1.01 -6.10 21.91
CA ALA A 167 -1.57 -5.14 20.96
C ALA A 167 -1.29 -5.56 19.50
N SER A 168 -0.09 -6.06 19.22
CA SER A 168 0.29 -6.53 17.86
C SER A 168 -0.59 -7.71 17.44
N ILE A 169 -0.79 -8.70 18.30
CA ILE A 169 -1.64 -9.87 18.03
C ILE A 169 -3.09 -9.45 17.81
N ALA A 170 -3.62 -8.58 18.66
CA ALA A 170 -5.00 -8.11 18.56
C ALA A 170 -5.21 -7.29 17.27
N MET A 171 -4.31 -6.34 16.99
CA MET A 171 -4.46 -5.46 15.83
C MET A 171 -4.14 -6.14 14.50
N ALA A 172 -3.30 -7.17 14.48
CA ALA A 172 -3.09 -7.97 13.27
C ALA A 172 -4.37 -8.67 12.78
N ALA A 173 -5.31 -8.95 13.70
CA ALA A 173 -6.61 -9.52 13.37
C ALA A 173 -7.71 -8.45 13.16
N LEU A 174 -7.71 -7.37 13.97
CA LEU A 174 -8.81 -6.40 14.01
C LEU A 174 -8.57 -5.18 13.07
N ALA A 175 -7.32 -4.79 12.89
CA ALA A 175 -6.93 -3.63 12.11
C ALA A 175 -5.51 -3.85 11.53
N PRO A 176 -5.34 -4.78 10.56
CA PRO A 176 -4.04 -5.26 10.07
C PRO A 176 -3.10 -4.12 9.66
N ARG A 177 -3.60 -3.15 8.92
CA ARG A 177 -2.84 -2.00 8.46
C ARG A 177 -2.28 -1.16 9.61
N ALA A 178 -3.13 -0.73 10.53
CA ALA A 178 -2.66 -0.02 11.71
C ALA A 178 -1.72 -0.91 12.55
N GLY A 179 -2.04 -2.21 12.66
CA GLY A 179 -1.18 -3.21 13.29
C GLY A 179 0.23 -3.26 12.71
N PHE A 180 0.39 -3.06 11.39
CA PHE A 180 1.68 -3.09 10.71
C PHE A 180 2.52 -1.83 10.98
N PHE A 181 1.94 -0.64 10.87
CA PHE A 181 2.67 0.63 10.88
C PHE A 181 2.79 1.29 12.27
N MET A 182 1.91 0.95 13.23
CA MET A 182 1.86 1.67 14.48
C MET A 182 3.01 1.32 15.44
N PRO A 183 3.62 2.29 16.14
CA PRO A 183 4.78 2.04 17.00
C PRO A 183 4.44 1.16 18.21
N HIS A 184 3.24 1.23 18.73
CA HIS A 184 2.84 0.44 19.90
C HIS A 184 2.64 -1.05 19.59
N THR A 185 2.41 -1.42 18.34
CA THR A 185 2.31 -2.81 17.88
C THR A 185 3.64 -3.41 17.47
N ARG A 186 4.65 -2.57 17.22
CA ARG A 186 6.01 -2.95 16.78
C ARG A 186 7.05 -2.84 17.90
N ALA A 187 6.73 -2.13 19.00
CA ALA A 187 7.70 -1.87 20.06
C ALA A 187 8.24 -3.15 20.72
N PHE A 188 7.48 -4.26 20.77
CA PHE A 188 7.94 -5.52 21.34
C PHE A 188 9.23 -6.07 20.67
N GLU A 189 9.41 -5.81 19.40
CA GLU A 189 10.60 -6.21 18.62
C GLU A 189 11.86 -5.50 19.16
N LEU A 190 11.75 -4.17 19.37
CA LEU A 190 12.79 -3.36 20.01
C LEU A 190 13.00 -3.79 21.48
N MET A 191 11.92 -4.16 22.20
CA MET A 191 12.00 -4.61 23.60
C MET A 191 12.72 -5.95 23.72
N ILE A 192 12.65 -6.87 22.75
CA ILE A 192 13.46 -8.11 22.75
C ILE A 192 14.95 -7.76 22.75
N GLY A 193 15.37 -6.82 21.92
CA GLY A 193 16.74 -6.32 21.91
C GLY A 193 17.12 -5.63 23.24
N ALA A 194 16.22 -4.77 23.74
CA ALA A 194 16.40 -4.06 25.00
C ALA A 194 16.54 -5.02 26.21
N LEU A 195 15.74 -6.09 26.22
CA LEU A 195 15.83 -7.14 27.25
C LEU A 195 17.22 -7.77 27.32
N LEU A 196 17.81 -8.11 26.15
CA LEU A 196 19.16 -8.67 26.06
C LEU A 196 20.22 -7.66 26.56
N ALA A 197 20.06 -6.39 26.20
CA ALA A 197 21.00 -5.34 26.60
C ALA A 197 21.02 -5.08 28.11
N VAL A 198 19.86 -5.08 28.77
CA VAL A 198 19.75 -4.82 30.22
C VAL A 198 20.08 -6.04 31.04
N SER A 199 19.70 -7.25 30.57
CA SER A 199 19.91 -8.49 31.32
C SER A 199 21.40 -8.88 31.38
N GLY A 200 22.21 -8.44 30.42
CA GLY A 200 23.59 -8.98 30.25
C GLY A 200 23.58 -10.47 29.97
N ALA A 201 22.44 -11.03 29.58
CA ALA A 201 22.31 -12.44 29.26
C ALA A 201 23.35 -12.84 28.17
N GLY A 202 23.86 -14.04 28.27
CA GLY A 202 24.88 -14.52 27.33
C GLY A 202 26.31 -14.50 27.88
N ALA A 203 26.65 -13.65 28.84
CA ALA A 203 27.98 -13.63 29.44
C ALA A 203 28.35 -14.96 30.11
N GLY A 204 27.37 -15.63 30.73
CA GLY A 204 27.54 -16.92 31.41
C GLY A 204 27.27 -18.16 30.58
N LEU A 205 27.00 -18.07 29.29
CA LEU A 205 26.71 -19.23 28.45
C LEU A 205 27.95 -20.09 28.19
N SER A 206 27.78 -21.41 28.29
CA SER A 206 28.81 -22.35 27.89
C SER A 206 29.07 -22.27 26.36
N PRO A 207 30.25 -22.66 25.88
CA PRO A 207 30.55 -22.70 24.43
C PRO A 207 29.50 -23.48 23.63
N ALA A 208 29.07 -24.64 24.12
CA ALA A 208 28.06 -25.47 23.49
C ALA A 208 26.70 -24.76 23.41
N ALA A 209 26.26 -24.10 24.51
CA ALA A 209 24.99 -23.33 24.52
C ALA A 209 25.04 -22.15 23.53
N ARG A 210 26.21 -21.54 23.33
CA ARG A 210 26.40 -20.48 22.32
C ARG A 210 26.25 -21.00 20.90
N GLU A 211 26.86 -22.16 20.59
CA GLU A 211 26.72 -22.80 19.27
C GLU A 211 25.24 -23.13 18.99
N VAL A 212 24.55 -23.73 19.96
CA VAL A 212 23.15 -24.08 19.84
C VAL A 212 22.28 -22.81 19.64
N ALA A 213 22.49 -21.78 20.47
CA ALA A 213 21.75 -20.53 20.35
C ALA A 213 21.98 -19.84 19.00
N GLY A 214 23.23 -19.78 18.54
CA GLY A 214 23.59 -19.22 17.24
C GLY A 214 22.97 -19.99 16.07
N GLY A 215 23.05 -21.32 16.12
CA GLY A 215 22.49 -22.21 15.11
C GLY A 215 20.95 -22.11 15.04
N LEU A 216 20.29 -22.19 16.20
CA LEU A 216 18.83 -22.02 16.28
C LEU A 216 18.41 -20.62 15.81
N GLY A 217 19.13 -19.57 16.20
CA GLY A 217 18.85 -18.22 15.78
C GLY A 217 18.94 -18.04 14.25
N LEU A 218 19.99 -18.59 13.63
CA LEU A 218 20.11 -18.57 12.17
C LEU A 218 19.01 -19.39 11.48
N ALA A 219 18.64 -20.54 12.05
CA ALA A 219 17.56 -21.37 11.53
C ALA A 219 16.20 -20.67 11.58
N LEU A 220 15.89 -19.97 12.69
CA LEU A 220 14.65 -19.20 12.84
C LEU A 220 14.59 -18.02 11.85
N ILE A 221 15.71 -17.32 11.64
CA ILE A 221 15.80 -16.25 10.63
C ILE A 221 15.59 -16.83 9.23
N ALA A 222 16.26 -17.94 8.88
CA ALA A 222 16.07 -18.57 7.59
C ALA A 222 14.63 -19.07 7.39
N ALA A 223 14.05 -19.66 8.43
CA ALA A 223 12.65 -20.09 8.43
C ALA A 223 11.69 -18.90 8.23
N SER A 224 11.96 -17.74 8.85
CA SER A 224 11.13 -16.55 8.66
C SER A 224 11.11 -16.08 7.20
N PHE A 225 12.25 -16.16 6.51
CA PHE A 225 12.33 -15.73 5.11
C PHE A 225 11.57 -16.65 4.13
N VAL A 226 11.34 -17.90 4.50
CA VAL A 226 10.66 -18.90 3.66
C VAL A 226 9.20 -19.11 4.06
N LEU A 227 8.89 -19.08 5.37
CA LEU A 227 7.56 -19.42 5.88
C LEU A 227 6.62 -18.22 6.00
N LEU A 228 7.18 -17.01 6.13
CA LEU A 228 6.35 -15.81 6.19
C LEU A 228 5.97 -15.37 4.78
N SER A 229 4.76 -14.87 4.66
CA SER A 229 4.22 -14.30 3.44
C SER A 229 3.25 -13.17 3.79
N ASP A 230 2.89 -12.38 2.81
CA ASP A 230 1.91 -11.31 2.86
C ASP A 230 0.50 -11.77 3.29
N GLY A 231 0.14 -13.04 3.03
CA GLY A 231 -1.15 -13.63 3.43
C GLY A 231 -1.32 -13.94 4.91
N LEU A 232 -0.31 -13.68 5.77
CA LEU A 232 -0.39 -13.92 7.20
C LEU A 232 -0.87 -12.68 7.97
N ALA A 233 -1.54 -12.89 9.11
CA ALA A 233 -1.89 -11.80 10.03
C ALA A 233 -0.60 -11.24 10.71
N TYR A 234 0.12 -10.42 9.97
CA TYR A 234 1.43 -9.87 10.33
C TYR A 234 1.31 -8.42 10.84
N PRO A 235 2.12 -7.98 11.84
CA PRO A 235 3.20 -8.72 12.52
C PRO A 235 2.70 -9.77 13.52
N GLY A 236 1.71 -9.46 14.38
CA GLY A 236 1.13 -10.40 15.33
C GLY A 236 2.16 -11.28 16.03
N GLY A 237 1.81 -12.56 16.21
CA GLY A 237 2.70 -13.56 16.77
C GLY A 237 3.80 -14.04 15.79
N TRP A 238 3.60 -13.84 14.48
CA TRP A 238 4.54 -14.30 13.45
C TRP A 238 5.88 -13.56 13.47
N ALA A 239 5.88 -12.29 13.84
CA ALA A 239 7.10 -11.49 13.98
C ALA A 239 8.02 -11.98 15.11
N LEU A 240 7.54 -12.82 16.03
CA LEU A 240 8.41 -13.47 17.01
C LEU A 240 9.44 -14.39 16.36
N LEU A 241 9.16 -14.96 15.19
CA LEU A 241 10.07 -15.87 14.51
C LEU A 241 11.40 -15.18 14.14
N PRO A 242 11.43 -14.09 13.37
CA PRO A 242 12.65 -13.35 13.07
C PRO A 242 13.24 -12.67 14.30
N CYS A 243 12.41 -12.15 15.22
CA CYS A 243 12.85 -11.41 16.39
C CYS A 243 13.58 -12.29 17.40
N VAL A 244 13.03 -13.46 17.72
CA VAL A 244 13.69 -14.45 18.60
C VAL A 244 14.95 -14.97 17.92
N GLY A 245 14.90 -15.23 16.60
CA GLY A 245 16.07 -15.61 15.81
C GLY A 245 17.21 -14.60 15.94
N ALA A 246 16.93 -13.32 15.72
CA ALA A 246 17.90 -12.23 15.87
C ALA A 246 18.42 -12.11 17.30
N GLY A 247 17.53 -12.21 18.29
CA GLY A 247 17.90 -12.20 19.70
C GLY A 247 18.86 -13.34 20.08
N LEU A 248 18.61 -14.55 19.59
CA LEU A 248 19.48 -15.70 19.83
C LEU A 248 20.87 -15.55 19.17
N VAL A 249 20.94 -15.00 17.96
CA VAL A 249 22.22 -14.68 17.29
C VAL A 249 22.99 -13.64 18.11
N ILE A 250 22.35 -12.57 18.58
CA ILE A 250 22.98 -11.55 19.45
C ILE A 250 23.47 -12.21 20.75
N LEU A 251 22.60 -12.97 21.41
CA LEU A 251 22.89 -13.67 22.65
C LEU A 251 24.12 -14.59 22.51
N SER A 252 24.18 -15.35 21.42
CA SER A 252 25.30 -16.29 21.12
C SER A 252 26.64 -15.57 20.99
N GLY A 253 26.65 -14.37 20.43
CA GLY A 253 27.85 -13.56 20.21
C GLY A 253 28.34 -12.75 21.42
N THR A 254 27.58 -12.72 22.54
CA THR A 254 27.94 -11.93 23.72
C THR A 254 29.06 -12.58 24.50
N GLY A 255 30.25 -11.97 24.55
CA GLY A 255 31.44 -12.40 25.34
C GLY A 255 32.37 -13.39 24.63
N ALA A 256 31.88 -14.40 23.92
CA ALA A 256 32.68 -15.28 23.07
C ALA A 256 31.97 -15.55 21.75
N GLN A 257 32.71 -15.85 20.72
CA GLN A 257 32.16 -15.96 19.36
C GLN A 257 32.02 -17.42 18.94
N PRO A 258 30.77 -17.91 18.69
CA PRO A 258 30.56 -19.27 18.22
C PRO A 258 31.03 -19.46 16.77
N ARG A 259 31.36 -20.70 16.41
CA ARG A 259 31.77 -21.06 15.05
C ARG A 259 30.63 -20.99 14.06
N ILE A 260 29.45 -21.40 14.47
CA ILE A 260 28.25 -21.45 13.63
C ILE A 260 27.89 -20.07 13.02
N THR A 261 28.16 -18.98 13.74
CA THR A 261 27.93 -17.59 13.26
C THR A 261 29.16 -16.97 12.61
N SER A 262 30.26 -17.73 12.39
CA SER A 262 31.50 -17.21 11.83
C SER A 262 31.37 -16.61 10.45
N VAL A 263 30.40 -17.10 9.64
CA VAL A 263 30.09 -16.57 8.31
C VAL A 263 29.70 -15.08 8.38
N LEU A 264 29.06 -14.65 9.47
CA LEU A 264 28.67 -13.22 9.64
C LEU A 264 29.87 -12.29 9.84
N ARG A 265 31.06 -12.84 10.07
CA ARG A 265 32.33 -12.12 10.25
C ARG A 265 33.21 -12.09 8.99
N TRP A 266 32.75 -12.69 7.90
CA TRP A 266 33.44 -12.58 6.64
C TRP A 266 33.56 -11.13 6.19
N PRO A 267 34.65 -10.70 5.56
CA PRO A 267 34.86 -9.31 5.16
C PRO A 267 33.70 -8.74 4.32
N VAL A 268 33.10 -9.57 3.46
CA VAL A 268 31.95 -9.20 2.64
C VAL A 268 30.75 -8.89 3.52
N CYS A 269 30.44 -9.74 4.51
CA CYS A 269 29.30 -9.53 5.43
C CYS A 269 29.52 -8.28 6.30
N ILE A 270 30.74 -8.05 6.76
CA ILE A 270 31.11 -6.84 7.51
C ILE A 270 30.99 -5.61 6.60
N GLY A 271 31.47 -5.69 5.35
CA GLY A 271 31.37 -4.61 4.37
C GLY A 271 29.92 -4.21 4.11
N ILE A 272 29.04 -5.20 3.87
CA ILE A 272 27.59 -4.96 3.71
C ILE A 272 27.00 -4.34 4.98
N GLY A 273 27.39 -4.84 6.17
CA GLY A 273 26.95 -4.26 7.45
C GLY A 273 27.35 -2.80 7.64
N LEU A 274 28.55 -2.39 7.17
CA LEU A 274 29.02 -1.01 7.26
C LEU A 274 28.20 -0.05 6.41
N VAL A 275 27.74 -0.48 5.23
CA VAL A 275 26.93 0.32 4.29
C VAL A 275 25.43 0.06 4.43
N SER A 276 25.00 -0.80 5.35
CA SER A 276 23.61 -1.28 5.46
C SER A 276 22.58 -0.18 5.64
N TYR A 277 22.90 0.88 6.37
CA TYR A 277 22.03 2.02 6.56
C TYR A 277 21.83 2.80 5.24
N SER A 278 22.91 3.14 4.55
CA SER A 278 22.82 3.78 3.23
C SER A 278 22.11 2.87 2.21
N LEU A 279 22.37 1.56 2.25
CA LEU A 279 21.69 0.60 1.37
C LEU A 279 20.19 0.53 1.66
N TYR A 280 19.79 0.55 2.93
CA TYR A 280 18.39 0.62 3.32
C TYR A 280 17.70 1.91 2.83
N LEU A 281 18.39 3.05 2.86
CA LEU A 281 17.83 4.31 2.38
C LEU A 281 17.70 4.36 0.85
N TRP A 282 18.65 3.82 0.11
CA TRP A 282 18.68 3.89 -1.35
C TRP A 282 17.82 2.82 -2.05
N HIS A 283 17.65 1.64 -1.43
CA HIS A 283 17.07 0.50 -2.17
C HIS A 283 15.67 0.79 -2.68
N TRP A 284 14.81 1.34 -1.83
CA TRP A 284 13.43 1.55 -2.19
C TRP A 284 13.22 2.66 -3.23
N PRO A 285 13.76 3.89 -3.05
CA PRO A 285 13.65 4.91 -4.09
C PRO A 285 14.18 4.46 -5.45
N VAL A 286 15.30 3.73 -5.48
CA VAL A 286 15.88 3.22 -6.73
C VAL A 286 14.93 2.23 -7.41
N ILE A 287 14.33 1.31 -6.67
CA ILE A 287 13.37 0.33 -7.18
C ILE A 287 12.06 1.03 -7.61
N ALA A 288 11.52 1.91 -6.76
CA ALA A 288 10.25 2.59 -7.02
C ALA A 288 10.34 3.49 -8.26
N PHE A 289 11.40 4.30 -8.40
CA PHE A 289 11.59 5.10 -9.61
C PHE A 289 11.85 4.26 -10.86
N ALA A 290 12.51 3.10 -10.75
CA ALA A 290 12.65 2.19 -11.87
C ALA A 290 11.29 1.68 -12.35
N ARG A 291 10.39 1.31 -11.44
CA ARG A 291 9.01 0.93 -11.77
C ARG A 291 8.23 2.06 -12.43
N THR A 292 8.33 3.28 -11.90
CA THR A 292 7.68 4.47 -12.50
C THR A 292 8.16 4.73 -13.93
N LEU A 293 9.44 4.44 -14.20
CA LEU A 293 10.02 4.54 -15.55
C LEU A 293 9.71 3.32 -16.45
N GLY A 294 8.87 2.38 -16.00
CA GLY A 294 8.47 1.20 -16.78
C GLY A 294 9.49 0.05 -16.79
N PHE A 295 10.52 0.10 -15.94
CA PHE A 295 11.46 -1.01 -15.81
C PHE A 295 10.94 -2.06 -14.81
N ASP A 296 10.86 -3.30 -15.25
CA ASP A 296 10.54 -4.42 -14.35
C ASP A 296 11.77 -4.77 -13.47
N PRO A 297 11.70 -4.59 -12.13
CA PRO A 297 12.80 -4.92 -11.23
C PRO A 297 13.16 -6.41 -11.21
N ALA A 298 12.22 -7.29 -11.58
CA ALA A 298 12.44 -8.74 -11.63
C ALA A 298 13.15 -9.19 -12.92
N ALA A 299 13.17 -8.37 -13.97
CA ALA A 299 13.87 -8.69 -15.20
C ALA A 299 15.39 -8.77 -14.94
N PRO A 300 16.11 -9.83 -15.39
CA PRO A 300 17.49 -10.08 -14.99
C PRO A 300 18.46 -8.91 -15.23
N ALA A 301 18.37 -8.25 -16.37
CA ALA A 301 19.22 -7.10 -16.71
C ALA A 301 18.93 -5.89 -15.81
N THR A 302 17.66 -5.61 -15.54
CA THR A 302 17.21 -4.55 -14.65
C THR A 302 17.65 -4.85 -13.21
N THR A 303 17.40 -6.06 -12.71
CA THR A 303 17.84 -6.48 -11.38
C THR A 303 19.34 -6.23 -11.16
N VAL A 304 20.20 -6.70 -12.09
CA VAL A 304 21.65 -6.52 -11.99
C VAL A 304 21.99 -5.02 -11.97
N SER A 305 21.39 -4.24 -12.86
CA SER A 305 21.64 -2.78 -12.96
C SER A 305 21.23 -2.05 -11.68
N LEU A 306 20.05 -2.36 -11.11
CA LEU A 306 19.56 -1.77 -9.87
C LEU A 306 20.44 -2.15 -8.68
N VAL A 307 20.85 -3.42 -8.58
CA VAL A 307 21.75 -3.88 -7.49
C VAL A 307 23.10 -3.18 -7.55
N LEU A 308 23.68 -3.04 -8.73
CA LEU A 308 24.93 -2.31 -8.91
C LEU A 308 24.80 -0.83 -8.58
N LEU A 309 23.71 -0.19 -9.02
CA LEU A 309 23.41 1.22 -8.70
C LEU A 309 23.23 1.43 -7.20
N MET A 310 22.42 0.60 -6.53
CA MET A 310 22.21 0.65 -5.08
C MET A 310 23.51 0.46 -4.33
N ALA A 311 24.35 -0.48 -4.74
CA ALA A 311 25.65 -0.73 -4.12
C ALA A 311 26.59 0.47 -4.27
N ALA A 312 26.68 1.06 -5.48
CA ALA A 312 27.51 2.22 -5.77
C ALA A 312 27.07 3.44 -4.96
N LEU A 313 25.77 3.77 -4.97
CA LEU A 313 25.19 4.89 -4.23
C LEU A 313 25.40 4.72 -2.72
N SER A 314 25.20 3.52 -2.20
CA SER A 314 25.38 3.21 -0.78
C SER A 314 26.84 3.34 -0.35
N ALA A 315 27.76 2.80 -1.14
CA ALA A 315 29.20 2.92 -0.88
C ALA A 315 29.67 4.39 -0.94
N ALA A 316 29.21 5.15 -1.92
CA ALA A 316 29.49 6.56 -2.06
C ALA A 316 28.95 7.38 -0.88
N THR A 317 27.68 7.17 -0.50
CA THR A 317 27.05 7.81 0.64
C THR A 317 27.79 7.51 1.93
N TRP A 318 28.10 6.24 2.17
CA TRP A 318 28.88 5.84 3.35
C TRP A 318 30.28 6.49 3.37
N ARG A 319 31.01 6.48 2.24
CA ARG A 319 32.40 6.96 2.15
C ARG A 319 32.51 8.48 2.23
N PHE A 320 31.61 9.19 1.53
CA PHE A 320 31.75 10.64 1.31
C PHE A 320 30.82 11.48 2.19
N VAL A 321 29.75 10.91 2.76
CA VAL A 321 28.77 11.63 3.59
C VAL A 321 28.80 11.14 5.03
N GLU A 322 28.55 9.83 5.28
CA GLU A 322 28.47 9.33 6.65
C GLU A 322 29.81 9.41 7.39
N GLN A 323 30.90 8.93 6.79
CA GLN A 323 32.19 8.87 7.48
C GLN A 323 32.73 10.27 7.84
N PRO A 324 32.76 11.26 6.94
CA PRO A 324 33.23 12.59 7.28
C PRO A 324 32.41 13.27 8.39
N VAL A 325 31.06 13.15 8.34
CA VAL A 325 30.19 13.80 9.33
C VAL A 325 30.28 13.12 10.69
N ARG A 326 30.48 11.80 10.75
CA ARG A 326 30.76 11.10 12.02
C ARG A 326 31.99 11.64 12.74
N GLY A 327 32.96 12.16 12.02
CA GLY A 327 34.15 12.84 12.58
C GLY A 327 33.83 14.13 13.33
N TRP A 328 32.66 14.72 13.14
CA TRP A 328 32.25 15.96 13.81
C TRP A 328 31.80 15.78 15.26
N ARG A 329 31.85 14.55 15.81
CA ARG A 329 31.44 14.22 17.19
C ARG A 329 32.08 15.14 18.24
N HIS A 330 33.26 15.65 17.98
CA HIS A 330 34.03 16.53 18.88
C HIS A 330 33.87 18.03 18.58
N LYS A 331 33.12 18.41 17.51
CA LYS A 331 33.06 19.80 17.02
C LYS A 331 31.83 20.61 17.47
N GLY A 332 31.13 20.17 18.53
CA GLY A 332 30.05 20.95 19.15
C GLY A 332 28.63 20.54 18.72
N GLY A 333 27.77 20.29 19.72
CA GLY A 333 26.40 19.80 19.53
C GLY A 333 25.48 20.76 18.78
N LEU A 334 25.65 22.07 18.95
CA LEU A 334 24.83 23.10 18.28
C LEU A 334 24.86 22.96 16.75
N ARG A 335 26.00 22.59 16.16
CA ARG A 335 26.11 22.38 14.70
C ARG A 335 25.28 21.23 14.20
N ALA A 336 25.22 20.12 14.95
CA ALA A 336 24.40 18.95 14.56
C ALA A 336 22.90 19.29 14.62
N PHE A 337 22.46 19.96 15.69
CA PHE A 337 21.06 20.38 15.82
C PHE A 337 20.70 21.46 14.79
N GLY A 338 21.60 22.42 14.51
CA GLY A 338 21.42 23.44 13.48
C GLY A 338 21.32 22.84 12.07
N LEU A 339 22.14 21.83 11.75
CA LEU A 339 22.09 21.10 10.49
C LEU A 339 20.72 20.39 10.34
N PHE A 340 20.31 19.63 11.36
CA PHE A 340 19.02 18.94 11.35
C PHE A 340 17.85 19.92 11.18
N ALA A 341 17.79 20.97 12.00
CA ALA A 341 16.72 21.96 11.93
C ALA A 341 16.71 22.69 10.57
N GLY A 342 17.86 23.07 10.05
CA GLY A 342 17.96 23.74 8.75
C GLY A 342 17.49 22.87 7.59
N LEU A 343 17.92 21.61 7.55
CA LEU A 343 17.48 20.67 6.51
C LEU A 343 15.99 20.34 6.63
N SER A 344 15.48 20.19 7.86
CA SER A 344 14.03 19.95 8.08
C SER A 344 13.21 21.14 7.61
N LEU A 345 13.57 22.36 8.00
CA LEU A 345 12.86 23.57 7.58
C LEU A 345 12.93 23.79 6.06
N ALA A 346 14.07 23.54 5.45
CA ALA A 346 14.20 23.61 4.00
C ALA A 346 13.28 22.61 3.28
N THR A 347 13.26 21.37 3.75
CA THR A 347 12.36 20.35 3.17
C THR A 347 10.90 20.72 3.38
N LEU A 348 10.51 21.16 4.57
CA LEU A 348 9.14 21.61 4.85
C LEU A 348 8.73 22.80 3.96
N ALA A 349 9.63 23.74 3.71
CA ALA A 349 9.37 24.87 2.82
C ALA A 349 9.19 24.39 1.35
N ILE A 350 10.05 23.48 0.89
CA ILE A 350 9.94 22.90 -0.46
C ILE A 350 8.61 22.15 -0.61
N THR A 351 8.25 21.30 0.34
CA THR A 351 6.99 20.54 0.28
C THR A 351 5.77 21.46 0.33
N ALA A 352 5.81 22.55 1.10
CA ALA A 352 4.74 23.53 1.12
C ALA A 352 4.58 24.26 -0.22
N VAL A 353 5.67 24.54 -0.94
CA VAL A 353 5.61 25.11 -2.29
C VAL A 353 4.99 24.12 -3.28
N VAL A 354 5.42 22.85 -3.25
CA VAL A 354 4.88 21.81 -4.14
C VAL A 354 3.38 21.66 -3.93
N GLU A 355 2.92 21.58 -2.68
CA GLU A 355 1.50 21.49 -2.32
C GLU A 355 0.71 22.74 -2.74
N ALA A 356 1.22 23.94 -2.48
CA ALA A 356 0.55 25.21 -2.85
C ALA A 356 0.46 25.45 -4.36
N THR A 357 1.18 24.68 -5.15
CA THR A 357 1.21 24.76 -6.61
C THR A 357 0.73 23.49 -7.29
N ASP A 358 0.01 22.60 -6.58
CA ASP A 358 -0.54 21.35 -7.10
C ASP A 358 0.51 20.51 -7.86
N GLY A 359 1.68 20.31 -7.23
CA GLY A 359 2.76 19.48 -7.80
C GLY A 359 3.62 20.16 -8.87
N LEU A 360 3.64 21.50 -8.95
CA LEU A 360 4.43 22.26 -9.92
C LEU A 360 4.12 21.89 -11.39
N PRO A 361 2.88 22.04 -11.89
CA PRO A 361 2.51 21.63 -13.25
C PRO A 361 3.32 22.34 -14.34
N GLN A 362 3.85 23.53 -14.08
CA GLN A 362 4.66 24.29 -15.05
C GLN A 362 5.96 23.59 -15.51
N ARG A 363 6.41 22.55 -14.77
CA ARG A 363 7.60 21.74 -15.13
C ARG A 363 7.31 20.70 -16.22
N ILE A 364 6.04 20.46 -16.50
CA ILE A 364 5.59 19.47 -17.48
C ILE A 364 5.33 20.16 -18.82
N PRO A 365 5.79 19.60 -19.96
CA PRO A 365 5.46 20.12 -21.28
C PRO A 365 3.94 20.19 -21.51
N PRO A 366 3.42 21.21 -22.22
CA PRO A 366 1.97 21.38 -22.40
C PRO A 366 1.26 20.16 -22.98
N HIS A 367 1.84 19.49 -23.98
CA HIS A 367 1.27 18.28 -24.58
C HIS A 367 1.16 17.11 -23.60
N VAL A 368 2.12 16.98 -22.68
CA VAL A 368 2.06 15.97 -21.61
C VAL A 368 1.01 16.35 -20.55
N ALA A 369 0.83 17.65 -20.28
CA ALA A 369 -0.20 18.12 -19.37
C ALA A 369 -1.62 17.83 -19.89
N GLU A 370 -1.84 17.88 -21.20
CA GLU A 370 -3.12 17.53 -21.85
C GLU A 370 -3.49 16.05 -21.61
N LEU A 371 -2.51 15.13 -21.67
CA LEU A 371 -2.73 13.71 -21.34
C LEU A 371 -3.19 13.51 -19.89
N MET A 372 -2.75 14.40 -19.00
CA MET A 372 -3.14 14.35 -17.58
C MET A 372 -4.51 15.01 -17.32
N ALA A 373 -5.04 15.82 -18.25
CA ALA A 373 -6.33 16.48 -18.10
C ALA A 373 -7.47 15.46 -18.00
N ALA A 374 -7.36 14.29 -18.64
CA ALA A 374 -8.32 13.20 -18.51
C ALA A 374 -8.51 12.75 -17.04
N ASN A 375 -7.46 12.82 -16.23
CA ASN A 375 -7.53 12.56 -14.78
C ASN A 375 -8.29 13.66 -14.01
N GLU A 376 -8.06 14.91 -14.41
CA GLU A 376 -8.70 16.06 -13.76
C GLU A 376 -10.18 16.15 -14.13
N GLU A 377 -10.53 15.85 -15.38
CA GLU A 377 -11.93 15.82 -15.85
C GLU A 377 -12.75 14.80 -15.07
N TRP A 378 -12.21 13.60 -14.84
CA TRP A 378 -12.90 12.59 -14.03
C TRP A 378 -13.03 13.01 -12.56
N ARG A 379 -11.96 13.60 -11.97
CA ARG A 379 -11.96 14.10 -10.57
C ARG A 379 -12.90 15.30 -10.37
N ALA A 380 -13.02 16.17 -11.36
CA ALA A 380 -13.90 17.32 -11.36
C ALA A 380 -15.35 16.94 -11.69
N SER A 381 -15.60 15.71 -12.16
CA SER A 381 -16.95 15.29 -12.56
C SER A 381 -17.87 15.19 -11.35
N ASP A 382 -19.14 15.56 -11.55
CA ASP A 382 -20.22 15.41 -10.56
C ASP A 382 -20.39 13.96 -10.10
N ARG A 383 -19.89 13.00 -10.87
CA ARG A 383 -19.95 11.56 -10.61
C ARG A 383 -19.22 11.13 -9.33
N LEU A 384 -18.03 11.71 -9.07
CA LEU A 384 -17.34 11.54 -7.77
C LEU A 384 -18.17 12.10 -6.62
N THR A 385 -18.79 13.23 -6.87
CA THR A 385 -19.68 13.89 -5.91
C THR A 385 -20.89 13.00 -5.59
N CYS A 386 -21.46 12.31 -6.58
CA CYS A 386 -22.56 11.36 -6.39
C CYS A 386 -22.15 10.13 -5.56
N MET A 387 -20.94 9.58 -5.77
CA MET A 387 -20.44 8.47 -4.97
C MET A 387 -20.15 8.83 -3.50
N SER A 388 -19.71 10.07 -3.25
CA SER A 388 -19.24 10.50 -1.92
C SER A 388 -20.35 11.02 -0.99
N ARG A 389 -21.54 11.30 -1.52
CA ARG A 389 -22.65 11.97 -0.80
C ARG A 389 -23.75 11.03 -0.31
N TRP A 390 -23.59 9.70 -0.45
CA TRP A 390 -24.62 8.79 0.01
C TRP A 390 -24.87 8.92 1.53
N ARG A 391 -26.14 9.22 1.88
CA ARG A 391 -26.66 9.21 3.25
C ARG A 391 -27.90 8.33 3.28
N GLU A 392 -27.98 7.44 4.26
CA GLU A 392 -29.02 6.42 4.37
C GLU A 392 -30.45 7.00 4.46
N GLU A 393 -30.57 8.18 5.07
CA GLU A 393 -31.85 8.80 5.39
C GLU A 393 -32.57 9.42 4.16
N ASP A 394 -31.84 9.74 3.09
CA ASP A 394 -32.33 10.55 1.97
C ASP A 394 -32.40 9.79 0.63
N PHE A 395 -32.04 8.49 0.60
CA PHE A 395 -31.95 7.75 -0.66
C PHE A 395 -33.31 7.20 -1.12
N THR A 396 -33.78 7.64 -2.29
CA THR A 396 -34.94 7.08 -2.99
C THR A 396 -34.79 7.19 -4.50
N LEU A 397 -35.22 6.16 -5.23
CA LEU A 397 -35.28 6.14 -6.69
C LEU A 397 -36.65 6.63 -7.23
N VAL A 398 -37.62 6.86 -6.36
CA VAL A 398 -39.05 7.07 -6.73
C VAL A 398 -39.46 8.54 -6.77
N GLU A 399 -38.88 9.43 -5.99
CA GLU A 399 -39.37 10.81 -5.84
C GLU A 399 -38.72 11.83 -6.80
N ARG A 400 -39.57 12.76 -7.32
CA ARG A 400 -39.13 13.94 -8.07
C ARG A 400 -38.51 14.96 -7.12
N GLY A 401 -37.23 15.11 -7.14
CA GLY A 401 -36.47 15.98 -6.21
C GLY A 401 -35.40 15.20 -5.55
N GLN A 402 -34.66 14.49 -6.36
CA GLN A 402 -33.66 13.50 -5.92
C GLN A 402 -32.55 14.10 -5.09
N PRO A 403 -32.11 13.40 -4.07
CA PRO A 403 -30.94 13.81 -3.29
C PRO A 403 -29.71 13.96 -4.20
N ASP A 404 -28.82 14.85 -3.82
CA ASP A 404 -27.52 15.10 -4.48
C ASP A 404 -26.60 13.85 -4.59
N SER A 405 -27.10 12.67 -4.21
CA SER A 405 -26.36 11.39 -4.17
C SER A 405 -26.58 10.51 -5.41
N VAL A 406 -27.40 10.94 -6.36
CA VAL A 406 -27.71 10.16 -7.58
C VAL A 406 -27.49 11.03 -8.81
N CYS A 407 -26.62 10.56 -9.73
CA CYS A 407 -26.40 11.22 -11.00
C CYS A 407 -27.33 10.69 -12.07
N ARG A 408 -27.89 11.59 -12.89
CA ARG A 408 -28.68 11.25 -14.06
C ARG A 408 -27.79 10.86 -15.22
N LEU A 409 -28.27 9.93 -16.03
CA LEU A 409 -27.64 9.44 -17.24
C LEU A 409 -28.64 9.49 -18.40
N GLY A 410 -28.14 9.71 -19.61
CA GLY A 410 -28.94 9.73 -20.83
C GLY A 410 -29.90 10.93 -20.92
N SER A 411 -31.09 10.72 -21.51
CA SER A 411 -32.08 11.78 -21.76
C SER A 411 -32.78 12.25 -20.48
N ASP A 412 -32.89 13.57 -20.30
CA ASP A 412 -33.59 14.19 -19.18
C ASP A 412 -35.13 14.12 -19.30
N GLU A 413 -35.65 13.68 -20.44
CA GLU A 413 -37.10 13.63 -20.70
C GLU A 413 -37.70 12.37 -20.09
N GLY A 414 -38.33 12.49 -18.93
CA GLY A 414 -39.18 11.47 -18.37
C GLY A 414 -38.66 10.76 -17.11
N ARG A 415 -39.24 9.59 -16.83
CA ARG A 415 -38.88 8.69 -15.73
C ARG A 415 -37.55 8.01 -16.04
N ALA A 416 -36.63 7.94 -15.07
CA ALA A 416 -35.44 7.13 -15.18
C ALA A 416 -35.82 5.67 -15.45
N ARG A 417 -35.34 5.11 -16.56
CA ARG A 417 -35.67 3.77 -17.03
C ARG A 417 -34.65 2.74 -16.67
N VAL A 418 -33.37 3.12 -16.55
CA VAL A 418 -32.24 2.23 -16.29
C VAL A 418 -31.50 2.66 -15.03
N VAL A 419 -31.08 1.69 -14.20
CA VAL A 419 -30.23 1.95 -13.03
C VAL A 419 -28.88 1.29 -13.25
N LEU A 420 -27.80 2.09 -13.28
CA LEU A 420 -26.42 1.61 -13.20
C LEU A 420 -26.03 1.50 -11.73
N TRP A 421 -25.83 0.28 -11.25
CA TRP A 421 -25.54 0.00 -9.85
C TRP A 421 -24.21 -0.72 -9.67
N GLY A 422 -23.36 -0.20 -8.75
CA GLY A 422 -22.09 -0.82 -8.44
C GLY A 422 -21.13 -0.01 -7.58
N ASP A 423 -19.84 -0.23 -7.80
CA ASP A 423 -18.75 0.45 -7.11
C ASP A 423 -18.14 1.60 -7.94
N SER A 424 -16.87 1.93 -7.70
CA SER A 424 -16.15 2.95 -8.48
C SER A 424 -15.99 2.60 -9.96
N HIS A 425 -16.01 1.31 -10.32
CA HIS A 425 -15.99 0.88 -11.72
C HIS A 425 -17.32 1.15 -12.43
N ALA A 426 -18.46 1.05 -11.72
CA ALA A 426 -19.73 1.50 -12.27
C ALA A 426 -19.73 3.03 -12.51
N ALA A 427 -19.15 3.80 -11.60
CA ALA A 427 -19.01 5.25 -11.80
C ALA A 427 -18.06 5.59 -12.96
N ALA A 428 -16.98 4.83 -13.13
CA ALA A 428 -16.07 4.99 -14.27
C ALA A 428 -16.72 4.57 -15.60
N LEU A 429 -17.63 3.60 -15.58
CA LEU A 429 -18.40 3.15 -16.75
C LEU A 429 -19.54 4.11 -17.13
N ALA A 430 -19.97 4.98 -16.22
CA ALA A 430 -21.14 5.85 -16.39
C ALA A 430 -21.14 6.67 -17.70
N PRO A 431 -20.02 7.22 -18.21
CA PRO A 431 -19.99 7.89 -19.51
C PRO A 431 -20.44 7.00 -20.68
N GLY A 432 -19.98 5.75 -20.71
CA GLY A 432 -20.38 4.79 -21.75
C GLY A 432 -21.86 4.43 -21.68
N VAL A 433 -22.40 4.31 -20.46
CA VAL A 433 -23.84 4.09 -20.22
C VAL A 433 -24.64 5.33 -20.61
N ASP A 434 -24.16 6.52 -20.27
CA ASP A 434 -24.78 7.80 -20.62
C ASP A 434 -24.91 7.95 -22.15
N ALA A 435 -23.83 7.66 -22.88
CA ALA A 435 -23.82 7.67 -24.35
C ALA A 435 -24.81 6.64 -24.93
N ALA A 436 -24.81 5.41 -24.41
CA ALA A 436 -25.72 4.35 -24.85
C ALA A 436 -27.20 4.71 -24.61
N LEU A 437 -27.52 5.27 -23.43
CA LEU A 437 -28.88 5.68 -23.11
C LEU A 437 -29.32 6.88 -23.94
N THR A 438 -28.41 7.81 -24.23
CA THR A 438 -28.68 8.94 -25.12
C THR A 438 -29.04 8.48 -26.54
N GLU A 439 -28.25 7.52 -27.08
CA GLU A 439 -28.54 6.91 -28.39
C GLU A 439 -29.90 6.21 -28.44
N LEU A 440 -30.28 5.54 -27.35
CA LEU A 440 -31.54 4.83 -27.20
C LEU A 440 -32.71 5.77 -26.85
N GLY A 441 -32.49 7.09 -26.65
CA GLY A 441 -33.50 8.02 -26.16
C GLY A 441 -34.05 7.66 -24.78
N ALA A 442 -33.28 6.97 -23.96
CA ALA A 442 -33.65 6.53 -22.63
C ALA A 442 -32.93 7.34 -21.54
N GLY A 443 -33.51 7.37 -20.35
CA GLY A 443 -32.89 7.96 -19.17
C GLY A 443 -32.45 6.92 -18.17
N GLY A 444 -31.54 7.27 -17.29
CA GLY A 444 -31.02 6.38 -16.26
C GLY A 444 -30.51 7.12 -15.03
N LEU A 445 -30.10 6.34 -14.04
CA LEU A 445 -29.52 6.81 -12.79
C LEU A 445 -28.26 6.00 -12.47
N LEU A 446 -27.19 6.70 -12.06
CA LEU A 446 -26.02 6.09 -11.45
C LEU A 446 -26.22 5.98 -9.95
N VAL A 447 -26.08 4.79 -9.40
CA VAL A 447 -26.10 4.49 -7.97
C VAL A 447 -24.83 3.71 -7.62
N ALA A 448 -23.83 4.41 -7.12
CA ALA A 448 -22.55 3.81 -6.85
C ALA A 448 -21.96 4.25 -5.51
N LYS A 449 -21.28 3.31 -4.83
CA LYS A 449 -20.46 3.60 -3.65
C LYS A 449 -19.10 2.92 -3.82
N ALA A 450 -18.03 3.70 -3.64
CA ALA A 450 -16.67 3.20 -3.82
C ALA A 450 -16.44 1.90 -3.03
N GLY A 451 -15.95 0.87 -3.71
CA GLY A 451 -15.65 -0.41 -3.13
C GLY A 451 -16.84 -1.25 -2.66
N CYS A 452 -18.06 -0.86 -2.98
CA CYS A 452 -19.27 -1.61 -2.66
C CYS A 452 -19.82 -2.28 -3.91
N PRO A 453 -19.52 -3.56 -4.16
CA PRO A 453 -20.13 -4.28 -5.27
C PRO A 453 -21.64 -4.42 -5.07
N PRO A 454 -22.44 -4.51 -6.15
CA PRO A 454 -23.89 -4.56 -6.07
C PRO A 454 -24.43 -5.93 -5.61
N LEU A 455 -23.95 -6.38 -4.44
CA LEU A 455 -24.28 -7.67 -3.85
C LEU A 455 -24.54 -7.52 -2.35
N VAL A 456 -25.57 -8.18 -1.84
CA VAL A 456 -25.99 -8.10 -0.45
C VAL A 456 -25.48 -9.33 0.32
N ASP A 457 -24.18 -9.41 0.58
CA ASP A 457 -23.60 -10.51 1.39
C ASP A 457 -22.41 -9.99 2.24
N PRO A 458 -22.47 -10.14 3.56
CA PRO A 458 -21.39 -9.69 4.46
C PRO A 458 -20.05 -10.43 4.25
N ARG A 459 -20.07 -11.62 3.65
CA ARG A 459 -18.85 -12.39 3.34
C ARG A 459 -18.08 -11.77 2.18
N ILE A 460 -18.78 -11.05 1.28
CA ILE A 460 -18.20 -10.36 0.11
C ILE A 460 -17.76 -8.97 0.49
N VAL A 461 -18.64 -8.25 1.17
CA VAL A 461 -18.48 -6.80 1.47
C VAL A 461 -17.47 -6.56 2.60
N GLY A 462 -17.01 -7.63 3.26
CA GLY A 462 -16.11 -7.53 4.41
C GLY A 462 -16.78 -6.93 5.65
N SER A 463 -16.10 -7.02 6.78
CA SER A 463 -16.51 -6.36 8.02
C SER A 463 -16.02 -4.90 8.01
N GLU A 464 -16.68 -4.02 7.26
CA GLU A 464 -16.54 -2.60 7.61
C GLU A 464 -17.02 -2.43 9.05
N PRO A 465 -16.24 -1.78 9.92
CA PRO A 465 -16.59 -1.65 11.34
C PRO A 465 -17.96 -1.01 11.57
N ASP A 466 -18.46 -0.26 10.60
CA ASP A 466 -19.74 0.46 10.61
C ASP A 466 -20.83 -0.16 9.72
N GLY A 467 -20.54 -1.23 8.95
CA GLY A 467 -21.51 -1.92 8.09
C GLY A 467 -22.09 -1.08 6.96
N THR A 468 -21.49 0.04 6.62
CA THR A 468 -22.07 1.03 5.70
C THR A 468 -22.26 0.52 4.27
N CYS A 469 -21.39 -0.39 3.80
CA CYS A 469 -21.53 -0.97 2.47
C CYS A 469 -22.71 -1.97 2.40
N GLN A 470 -22.87 -2.81 3.42
CA GLN A 470 -23.98 -3.77 3.49
C GLN A 470 -25.34 -3.04 3.57
N GLN A 471 -25.43 -1.97 4.36
CA GLN A 471 -26.63 -1.13 4.48
C GLN A 471 -26.94 -0.46 3.15
N PHE A 472 -25.92 0.09 2.47
CA PHE A 472 -26.05 0.68 1.14
C PHE A 472 -26.61 -0.31 0.13
N THR A 473 -25.98 -1.48 -0.04
CA THR A 473 -26.40 -2.45 -1.05
C THR A 473 -27.79 -3.01 -0.79
N ALA A 474 -28.16 -3.26 0.47
CA ALA A 474 -29.49 -3.71 0.86
C ALA A 474 -30.55 -2.63 0.54
N ARG A 475 -30.29 -1.37 0.90
CA ARG A 475 -31.20 -0.26 0.61
C ARG A 475 -31.40 -0.03 -0.88
N VAL A 476 -30.31 -0.06 -1.66
CA VAL A 476 -30.38 0.08 -3.12
C VAL A 476 -31.23 -1.01 -3.76
N LEU A 477 -31.08 -2.26 -3.33
CA LEU A 477 -31.88 -3.37 -3.82
C LEU A 477 -33.38 -3.17 -3.54
N ASP A 478 -33.73 -2.77 -2.32
CA ASP A 478 -35.12 -2.51 -1.93
C ASP A 478 -35.72 -1.36 -2.74
N GLU A 479 -34.99 -0.30 -3.00
CA GLU A 479 -35.43 0.82 -3.86
C GLU A 479 -35.58 0.41 -5.32
N ILE A 480 -34.66 -0.42 -5.87
CA ILE A 480 -34.76 -0.94 -7.24
C ILE A 480 -36.02 -1.83 -7.39
N VAL A 481 -36.27 -2.72 -6.45
CA VAL A 481 -37.47 -3.58 -6.46
C VAL A 481 -38.74 -2.76 -6.36
N THR A 482 -38.73 -1.66 -5.59
CA THR A 482 -39.87 -0.75 -5.43
C THR A 482 -40.09 0.08 -6.68
N ALA A 483 -39.01 0.68 -7.23
CA ALA A 483 -39.08 1.58 -8.39
C ALA A 483 -39.37 0.85 -9.71
N ARG A 484 -39.01 -0.42 -9.81
CA ARG A 484 -39.15 -1.28 -11.01
C ARG A 484 -38.63 -0.59 -12.27
N PRO A 485 -37.34 -0.31 -12.38
CA PRO A 485 -36.74 0.22 -13.61
C PRO A 485 -36.90 -0.78 -14.77
N ASP A 486 -36.79 -0.28 -16.01
CA ASP A 486 -36.88 -1.14 -17.20
C ASP A 486 -35.65 -2.07 -17.34
N ALA A 487 -34.51 -1.72 -16.74
CA ALA A 487 -33.34 -2.59 -16.58
C ALA A 487 -32.42 -2.10 -15.45
N VAL A 488 -31.60 -3.02 -14.95
CA VAL A 488 -30.50 -2.75 -14.03
C VAL A 488 -29.19 -3.21 -14.67
N ILE A 489 -28.18 -2.34 -14.69
CA ILE A 489 -26.82 -2.65 -15.10
C ILE A 489 -25.99 -2.85 -13.84
N LEU A 490 -25.39 -4.03 -13.69
CA LEU A 490 -24.51 -4.37 -12.59
C LEU A 490 -23.05 -4.28 -13.07
N ALA A 491 -22.25 -3.39 -12.46
CA ALA A 491 -20.85 -3.23 -12.80
C ALA A 491 -20.01 -3.03 -11.55
N ALA A 492 -18.93 -3.78 -11.43
CA ALA A 492 -17.99 -3.65 -10.31
C ALA A 492 -16.60 -4.22 -10.67
N ARG A 493 -15.62 -3.94 -9.83
CA ARG A 493 -14.32 -4.62 -9.86
C ARG A 493 -14.45 -6.03 -9.26
N TRP A 494 -15.10 -6.93 -10.01
CA TRP A 494 -15.42 -8.27 -9.53
C TRP A 494 -14.21 -9.09 -9.12
N THR A 495 -13.08 -8.92 -9.81
CA THR A 495 -11.81 -9.58 -9.49
C THR A 495 -11.37 -9.36 -8.06
N LEU A 496 -11.67 -8.19 -7.51
CA LEU A 496 -11.31 -7.81 -6.16
C LEU A 496 -11.95 -8.70 -5.09
N ILE A 497 -13.12 -9.28 -5.37
CA ILE A 497 -13.79 -10.22 -4.48
C ILE A 497 -12.94 -11.48 -4.29
N ALA A 498 -12.38 -12.00 -5.37
CA ALA A 498 -11.48 -13.15 -5.34
C ALA A 498 -10.08 -12.84 -4.83
N GLU A 499 -9.64 -11.59 -4.97
CA GLU A 499 -8.32 -11.12 -4.55
C GLU A 499 -8.29 -10.62 -3.09
N GLY A 500 -9.43 -10.31 -2.50
CA GLY A 500 -9.54 -10.01 -1.07
C GLY A 500 -9.89 -8.58 -0.69
N GLY A 501 -10.09 -7.69 -1.68
CA GLY A 501 -10.47 -6.31 -1.39
C GLY A 501 -12.00 -6.11 -1.40
N THR A 502 -12.56 -5.50 -0.37
CA THR A 502 -13.98 -5.06 -0.34
C THR A 502 -14.15 -3.86 0.59
N GLY A 503 -15.03 -2.94 0.23
CA GLY A 503 -15.31 -1.72 0.99
C GLY A 503 -14.50 -0.50 0.55
N VAL A 504 -14.74 0.65 1.16
CA VAL A 504 -14.04 1.92 0.88
C VAL A 504 -12.52 1.78 1.10
N ASP A 505 -12.11 0.80 1.87
CA ASP A 505 -10.74 0.45 2.20
C ASP A 505 -10.21 -0.77 1.42
N LEU A 506 -10.52 -0.88 0.13
CA LEU A 506 -10.03 -1.93 -0.78
C LEU A 506 -8.50 -2.09 -0.81
N ARG A 507 -7.80 -1.09 -0.32
CA ARG A 507 -6.35 -1.03 -0.20
C ARG A 507 -5.79 -1.82 0.99
N PHE A 508 -6.65 -2.52 1.79
CA PHE A 508 -6.28 -2.91 3.16
C PHE A 508 -6.61 -4.36 3.54
N ALA A 509 -7.07 -5.18 2.60
CA ALA A 509 -7.26 -6.59 2.89
C ALA A 509 -5.97 -7.35 2.55
N PRO A 510 -5.44 -8.18 3.48
CA PRO A 510 -4.34 -9.07 3.15
C PRO A 510 -4.78 -10.02 2.03
N PRO A 511 -3.87 -10.48 1.16
CA PRO A 511 -4.19 -11.43 0.13
C PRO A 511 -4.85 -12.67 0.77
N LEU A 512 -5.95 -13.09 0.16
CA LEU A 512 -6.72 -14.22 0.67
C LEU A 512 -5.91 -15.51 0.60
N SER A 513 -5.95 -16.30 1.66
CA SER A 513 -5.53 -17.70 1.57
C SER A 513 -6.41 -18.44 0.52
N ALA A 514 -5.92 -19.56 -0.02
CA ALA A 514 -6.67 -20.33 -0.99
C ALA A 514 -8.08 -20.73 -0.47
N SER A 515 -8.19 -21.06 0.82
CA SER A 515 -9.49 -21.39 1.45
C SER A 515 -10.42 -20.18 1.59
N GLN A 516 -9.87 -19.01 1.92
CA GLN A 516 -10.65 -17.77 1.99
C GLN A 516 -11.12 -17.32 0.60
N ARG A 517 -10.25 -17.46 -0.42
CA ARG A 517 -10.61 -17.17 -1.81
C ARG A 517 -11.76 -18.05 -2.28
N LEU A 518 -11.70 -19.36 -2.03
CA LEU A 518 -12.79 -20.28 -2.38
C LEU A 518 -14.09 -19.90 -1.65
N ALA A 519 -14.04 -19.66 -0.33
CA ALA A 519 -15.22 -19.25 0.43
C ALA A 519 -15.85 -17.94 -0.07
N ARG A 520 -15.05 -16.99 -0.58
CA ARG A 520 -15.57 -15.76 -1.19
C ARG A 520 -16.16 -15.98 -2.58
N LEU A 521 -15.59 -16.88 -3.36
CA LEU A 521 -16.16 -17.25 -4.66
C LEU A 521 -17.50 -17.99 -4.49
N ASP A 522 -17.60 -18.89 -3.52
CA ASP A 522 -18.87 -19.54 -3.15
C ASP A 522 -19.90 -18.49 -2.70
N ALA A 523 -19.48 -17.53 -1.86
CA ALA A 523 -20.33 -16.44 -1.43
C ALA A 523 -20.76 -15.52 -2.59
N LEU A 524 -19.87 -15.28 -3.56
CA LEU A 524 -20.19 -14.52 -4.77
C LEU A 524 -21.27 -15.20 -5.60
N GLU A 525 -21.15 -16.50 -5.82
CA GLU A 525 -22.14 -17.28 -6.56
C GLU A 525 -23.49 -17.27 -5.83
N GLU A 526 -23.51 -17.57 -4.52
CA GLU A 526 -24.74 -17.53 -3.71
C GLU A 526 -25.40 -16.14 -3.68
N ALA A 527 -24.62 -15.07 -3.57
CA ALA A 527 -25.15 -13.71 -3.54
C ALA A 527 -25.68 -13.26 -4.90
N ALA A 528 -25.00 -13.67 -6.00
CA ALA A 528 -25.47 -13.42 -7.36
C ALA A 528 -26.80 -14.13 -7.65
N GLU A 529 -26.94 -15.38 -7.25
CA GLU A 529 -28.19 -16.16 -7.36
C GLU A 529 -29.32 -15.51 -6.53
N ALA A 530 -29.04 -15.11 -5.29
CA ALA A 530 -30.02 -14.45 -4.44
C ALA A 530 -30.49 -13.11 -5.02
N LEU A 531 -29.57 -12.30 -5.57
CA LEU A 531 -29.89 -11.05 -6.27
C LEU A 531 -30.74 -11.32 -7.51
N ALA A 532 -30.33 -12.31 -8.31
CA ALA A 532 -31.02 -12.71 -9.53
C ALA A 532 -32.48 -13.10 -9.25
N ALA A 533 -32.71 -13.94 -8.27
CA ALA A 533 -34.07 -14.36 -7.87
C ALA A 533 -34.94 -13.14 -7.45
N ARG A 534 -34.40 -12.20 -6.71
CA ARG A 534 -35.12 -10.99 -6.28
C ARG A 534 -35.47 -10.07 -7.45
N LEU A 535 -34.57 -9.88 -8.43
CA LEU A 535 -34.83 -9.05 -9.60
C LEU A 535 -35.77 -9.74 -10.59
N GLU A 536 -35.65 -11.04 -10.75
CA GLU A 536 -36.55 -11.86 -11.58
C GLU A 536 -37.99 -11.83 -11.02
N GLU A 537 -38.19 -12.00 -9.70
CA GLU A 537 -39.51 -11.90 -9.04
C GLU A 537 -40.12 -10.49 -9.25
N ALA A 538 -39.30 -9.45 -9.30
CA ALA A 538 -39.73 -8.10 -9.60
C ALA A 538 -39.94 -7.84 -11.10
N GLY A 539 -39.57 -8.77 -11.98
CA GLY A 539 -39.67 -8.65 -13.43
C GLY A 539 -38.68 -7.64 -14.02
N ILE A 540 -37.51 -7.47 -13.41
CA ILE A 540 -36.51 -6.48 -13.79
C ILE A 540 -35.38 -7.15 -14.58
N PRO A 541 -35.18 -6.80 -15.86
CA PRO A 541 -34.06 -7.30 -16.67
C PRO A 541 -32.71 -6.83 -16.14
N VAL A 542 -31.69 -7.69 -16.23
CA VAL A 542 -30.33 -7.40 -15.76
C VAL A 542 -29.32 -7.43 -16.90
N VAL A 543 -28.43 -6.47 -16.92
CA VAL A 543 -27.20 -6.44 -17.74
C VAL A 543 -26.01 -6.52 -16.79
N LEU A 544 -25.25 -7.61 -16.89
CA LEU A 544 -24.00 -7.78 -16.15
C LEU A 544 -22.82 -7.26 -17.00
N VAL A 545 -22.04 -6.35 -16.44
CA VAL A 545 -20.78 -5.92 -17.04
C VAL A 545 -19.63 -6.54 -16.27
N HIS A 546 -18.79 -7.32 -16.96
CA HIS A 546 -17.59 -7.93 -16.36
C HIS A 546 -16.54 -6.87 -15.99
N THR A 547 -15.52 -7.29 -15.23
CA THR A 547 -14.38 -6.43 -14.89
C THR A 547 -13.65 -6.01 -16.16
N VAL A 548 -13.26 -4.74 -16.26
CA VAL A 548 -12.39 -4.24 -17.34
C VAL A 548 -11.00 -4.91 -17.27
N PRO A 549 -10.27 -5.06 -18.40
CA PRO A 549 -8.87 -5.49 -18.35
C PRO A 549 -8.05 -4.43 -17.60
N GLU A 550 -7.43 -4.81 -16.48
CA GLU A 550 -6.71 -3.88 -15.62
C GLU A 550 -5.24 -3.76 -16.07
N PRO A 551 -4.76 -2.56 -16.48
CA PRO A 551 -3.37 -2.35 -16.88
C PRO A 551 -2.34 -2.60 -15.77
N GLY A 552 -2.73 -2.40 -14.51
CA GLY A 552 -1.82 -2.51 -13.36
C GLY A 552 -0.79 -1.38 -13.22
N ILE A 553 -0.74 -0.47 -14.19
CA ILE A 553 0.12 0.73 -14.22
C ILE A 553 -0.77 1.99 -14.28
N ASN A 554 -0.30 3.10 -13.76
CA ASN A 554 -0.97 4.39 -13.99
C ASN A 554 -0.79 4.79 -15.44
N VAL A 555 -1.82 4.60 -16.25
CA VAL A 555 -1.74 4.71 -17.72
C VAL A 555 -1.33 6.12 -18.17
N PRO A 556 -1.97 7.22 -17.71
CA PRO A 556 -1.56 8.56 -18.12
C PRO A 556 -0.12 8.87 -17.76
N SER A 557 0.32 8.51 -16.56
CA SER A 557 1.70 8.72 -16.12
C SER A 557 2.70 7.90 -16.94
N ALA A 558 2.35 6.65 -17.26
CA ALA A 558 3.23 5.80 -18.07
C ALA A 558 3.39 6.31 -19.50
N ILE A 559 2.30 6.77 -20.14
CA ILE A 559 2.34 7.40 -21.46
C ILE A 559 3.17 8.69 -21.39
N ALA A 560 2.90 9.56 -20.43
CA ALA A 560 3.61 10.82 -20.25
C ALA A 560 5.13 10.64 -20.02
N VAL A 561 5.52 9.61 -19.28
CA VAL A 561 6.93 9.23 -19.07
C VAL A 561 7.55 8.72 -20.35
N SER A 562 6.84 7.85 -21.09
CA SER A 562 7.30 7.33 -22.38
C SER A 562 7.56 8.45 -23.38
N GLU A 563 6.63 9.35 -23.57
CA GLU A 563 6.78 10.51 -24.46
C GLU A 563 7.92 11.44 -24.05
N ARG A 564 7.99 11.77 -22.76
CA ARG A 564 8.97 12.71 -22.22
C ARG A 564 10.40 12.22 -22.35
N PHE A 565 10.63 10.92 -22.18
CA PHE A 565 11.97 10.33 -22.15
C PHE A 565 12.31 9.52 -23.40
N GLY A 566 11.38 9.37 -24.35
CA GLY A 566 11.56 8.58 -25.56
C GLY A 566 11.70 7.08 -25.27
N PHE A 567 11.00 6.59 -24.26
CA PHE A 567 10.92 5.16 -23.96
C PHE A 567 9.90 4.48 -24.87
N ALA A 568 9.90 3.14 -24.86
CA ALA A 568 8.86 2.38 -25.54
C ALA A 568 7.48 2.73 -24.93
N GLU A 569 6.47 2.84 -25.78
CA GLU A 569 5.11 3.06 -25.33
C GLU A 569 4.68 1.95 -24.35
N PRO A 570 3.94 2.32 -23.28
CA PRO A 570 3.44 1.33 -22.35
C PRO A 570 2.45 0.40 -23.07
N VAL A 571 2.58 -0.88 -22.80
CA VAL A 571 1.75 -1.92 -23.41
C VAL A 571 0.67 -2.34 -22.42
N GLY A 572 -0.55 -2.47 -22.90
CA GLY A 572 -1.67 -2.95 -22.10
C GLY A 572 -1.55 -4.43 -21.73
N PRO A 573 -2.47 -4.93 -20.89
CA PRO A 573 -2.44 -6.32 -20.49
C PRO A 573 -2.75 -7.26 -21.65
N GLU A 574 -2.12 -8.43 -21.67
CA GLU A 574 -2.49 -9.48 -22.61
C GLU A 574 -3.93 -9.94 -22.32
N ARG A 575 -4.75 -10.08 -23.36
CA ARG A 575 -6.14 -10.56 -23.26
C ARG A 575 -6.22 -11.90 -22.51
N GLY A 576 -5.29 -12.83 -22.81
CA GLY A 576 -5.22 -14.12 -22.13
C GLY A 576 -4.94 -14.01 -20.63
N ALA A 577 -4.02 -13.12 -20.23
CA ALA A 577 -3.72 -12.89 -18.83
C ALA A 577 -4.90 -12.24 -18.08
N ALA A 578 -5.59 -11.29 -18.70
CA ALA A 578 -6.79 -10.68 -18.15
C ALA A 578 -7.91 -11.69 -17.94
N LEU A 579 -8.14 -12.60 -18.91
CA LEU A 579 -9.10 -13.69 -18.79
C LEU A 579 -8.75 -14.65 -17.65
N VAL A 580 -7.49 -15.07 -17.54
CA VAL A 580 -7.04 -15.97 -16.45
C VAL A 580 -7.29 -15.32 -15.09
N ARG A 581 -6.98 -14.03 -14.93
CA ARG A 581 -7.23 -13.30 -13.69
C ARG A 581 -8.71 -13.22 -13.33
N GLN A 582 -9.58 -13.05 -14.32
CA GLN A 582 -11.02 -12.89 -14.14
C GLN A 582 -11.77 -14.23 -14.07
N GLN A 583 -11.13 -15.35 -14.45
CA GLN A 583 -11.79 -16.64 -14.69
C GLN A 583 -12.71 -17.08 -13.55
N ALA A 584 -12.25 -16.99 -12.31
CA ALA A 584 -13.00 -17.48 -11.16
C ALA A 584 -14.26 -16.65 -10.88
N THR A 585 -14.14 -15.33 -10.92
CA THR A 585 -15.27 -14.41 -10.69
C THR A 585 -16.25 -14.41 -11.87
N ARG A 586 -15.75 -14.56 -13.11
CA ARG A 586 -16.60 -14.77 -14.28
C ARG A 586 -17.45 -16.03 -14.13
N ALA A 587 -16.84 -17.16 -13.79
CA ALA A 587 -17.57 -18.43 -13.64
C ALA A 587 -18.70 -18.31 -12.61
N ALA A 588 -18.45 -17.69 -11.46
CA ALA A 588 -19.45 -17.49 -10.42
C ALA A 588 -20.61 -16.59 -10.87
N LEU A 589 -20.33 -15.50 -11.59
CA LEU A 589 -21.36 -14.57 -12.06
C LEU A 589 -22.13 -15.10 -13.28
N GLU A 590 -21.45 -15.78 -14.21
CA GLU A 590 -22.06 -16.33 -15.43
C GLU A 590 -22.99 -17.51 -15.12
N HIS A 591 -22.82 -18.18 -13.98
CA HIS A 591 -23.77 -19.20 -13.52
C HIS A 591 -25.15 -18.56 -13.29
N ALA A 592 -25.23 -17.49 -12.48
CA ALA A 592 -26.48 -16.75 -12.26
C ALA A 592 -26.98 -16.10 -13.55
N ALA A 593 -26.09 -15.49 -14.35
CA ALA A 593 -26.46 -14.84 -15.60
C ALA A 593 -27.13 -15.81 -16.59
N THR A 594 -26.56 -16.99 -16.76
CA THR A 594 -27.12 -18.03 -17.66
C THR A 594 -28.46 -18.54 -17.15
N ARG A 595 -28.59 -18.80 -15.85
CA ARG A 595 -29.79 -19.39 -15.24
C ARG A 595 -30.97 -18.43 -15.25
N HIS A 596 -30.73 -17.12 -15.06
CA HIS A 596 -31.77 -16.10 -14.96
C HIS A 596 -31.86 -15.20 -16.20
N GLY A 597 -31.21 -15.60 -17.31
CA GLY A 597 -31.31 -14.91 -18.60
C GLY A 597 -30.75 -13.49 -18.60
N TRP A 598 -29.72 -13.22 -17.79
CA TRP A 598 -29.03 -11.93 -17.80
C TRP A 598 -28.29 -11.74 -19.13
N ARG A 599 -28.21 -10.49 -19.58
CA ARG A 599 -27.32 -10.13 -20.68
C ARG A 599 -25.97 -9.77 -20.13
N VAL A 600 -24.93 -10.16 -20.86
CA VAL A 600 -23.55 -9.94 -20.42
C VAL A 600 -22.85 -9.04 -21.42
N VAL A 601 -22.21 -7.99 -20.90
CA VAL A 601 -21.29 -7.12 -21.62
C VAL A 601 -19.88 -7.46 -21.17
N ASP A 602 -19.03 -7.85 -22.13
CA ASP A 602 -17.62 -8.15 -21.86
C ASP A 602 -16.73 -6.98 -22.27
N PRO A 603 -16.13 -6.23 -21.33
CA PRO A 603 -15.22 -5.14 -21.65
C PRO A 603 -13.98 -5.58 -22.44
N LEU A 604 -13.58 -6.85 -22.39
CA LEU A 604 -12.48 -7.39 -23.19
C LEU A 604 -12.76 -7.28 -24.70
N ASP A 605 -14.01 -7.39 -25.10
CA ASP A 605 -14.37 -7.29 -26.53
C ASP A 605 -14.23 -5.84 -27.04
N GLY A 606 -14.59 -4.85 -26.24
CA GLY A 606 -14.43 -3.43 -26.58
C GLY A 606 -12.99 -2.94 -26.50
N LEU A 607 -12.26 -3.35 -25.44
CA LEU A 607 -10.94 -2.80 -25.12
C LEU A 607 -9.78 -3.62 -25.72
N CYS A 608 -9.96 -4.91 -25.99
CA CYS A 608 -8.92 -5.75 -26.61
C CYS A 608 -9.26 -6.11 -28.06
N GLY A 609 -10.56 -6.03 -28.45
CA GLY A 609 -11.00 -6.45 -29.78
C GLY A 609 -10.62 -7.90 -30.09
N SER A 610 -10.12 -8.17 -31.28
CA SER A 610 -9.54 -9.45 -31.70
C SER A 610 -8.03 -9.54 -31.41
N GLY A 611 -7.43 -8.54 -30.77
CA GLY A 611 -5.99 -8.47 -30.48
C GLY A 611 -5.58 -9.34 -29.31
N GLU A 612 -4.29 -9.67 -29.26
CA GLU A 612 -3.68 -10.37 -28.11
C GLU A 612 -3.47 -9.44 -26.90
N VAL A 613 -3.38 -8.14 -27.14
CA VAL A 613 -3.10 -7.10 -26.15
C VAL A 613 -4.27 -6.11 -26.13
N CYS A 614 -4.70 -5.74 -24.92
CA CYS A 614 -5.76 -4.77 -24.73
C CYS A 614 -5.24 -3.34 -24.89
N GLN A 615 -6.04 -2.47 -25.46
CA GLN A 615 -5.69 -1.05 -25.63
C GLN A 615 -5.74 -0.33 -24.29
N ILE A 616 -4.76 0.51 -24.03
CA ILE A 616 -4.72 1.43 -22.89
C ILE A 616 -4.79 2.88 -23.31
N ALA A 617 -4.63 3.14 -24.59
CA ALA A 617 -4.80 4.45 -25.23
C ALA A 617 -5.42 4.27 -26.62
N ALA A 618 -6.10 5.28 -27.12
CA ALA A 618 -6.65 5.38 -28.46
C ALA A 618 -6.45 6.81 -28.97
N GLU A 619 -5.85 6.96 -30.19
CA GLU A 619 -5.58 8.28 -30.79
C GLU A 619 -4.83 9.23 -29.84
N ASP A 620 -3.83 8.70 -29.11
CA ASP A 620 -3.01 9.38 -28.10
C ASP A 620 -3.76 9.77 -26.81
N GLU A 621 -5.05 9.42 -26.66
CA GLU A 621 -5.82 9.64 -25.44
C GLU A 621 -5.81 8.37 -24.55
N PRO A 622 -5.53 8.50 -23.25
CA PRO A 622 -5.56 7.37 -22.32
C PRO A 622 -7.00 6.86 -22.12
N LEU A 623 -7.18 5.54 -22.21
CA LEU A 623 -8.47 4.87 -21.95
C LEU A 623 -8.69 4.60 -20.45
N TYR A 624 -7.66 4.77 -19.62
CA TYR A 624 -7.71 4.64 -18.17
C TYR A 624 -7.16 5.91 -17.52
N PHE A 625 -7.79 6.37 -16.45
CA PHE A 625 -7.27 7.52 -15.70
C PHE A 625 -6.33 7.14 -14.55
N ASP A 626 -6.25 5.86 -14.23
CA ASP A 626 -5.30 5.27 -13.28
C ASP A 626 -4.87 3.85 -13.73
N SER A 627 -4.72 2.91 -12.81
CA SER A 627 -4.30 1.54 -13.09
C SER A 627 -5.42 0.58 -13.44
N ASN A 628 -6.70 0.98 -13.30
CA ASN A 628 -7.86 0.09 -13.46
C ASN A 628 -9.20 0.77 -13.79
N HIS A 629 -9.34 2.07 -13.60
CA HIS A 629 -10.58 2.79 -13.92
C HIS A 629 -10.53 3.43 -15.31
N LEU A 630 -11.63 3.32 -16.04
CA LEU A 630 -11.76 3.91 -17.38
C LEU A 630 -11.91 5.44 -17.33
N THR A 631 -11.31 6.13 -18.31
CA THR A 631 -11.65 7.53 -18.64
C THR A 631 -13.03 7.61 -19.30
N VAL A 632 -13.50 8.83 -19.59
CA VAL A 632 -14.68 9.05 -20.42
C VAL A 632 -14.55 8.33 -21.75
N ARG A 633 -13.42 8.54 -22.46
CA ARG A 633 -13.13 7.89 -23.74
C ARG A 633 -13.09 6.37 -23.61
N GLY A 634 -12.45 5.84 -22.55
CA GLY A 634 -12.39 4.40 -22.31
C GLY A 634 -13.78 3.78 -22.05
N ALA A 635 -14.64 4.46 -21.32
CA ALA A 635 -16.01 4.02 -21.07
C ALA A 635 -16.88 4.04 -22.35
N GLU A 636 -16.71 5.08 -23.19
CA GLU A 636 -17.43 5.21 -24.45
C GLU A 636 -17.10 4.10 -25.47
N THR A 637 -15.91 3.46 -25.38
CA THR A 637 -15.60 2.29 -26.22
C THR A 637 -16.55 1.12 -25.98
N LEU A 638 -17.19 1.07 -24.81
CA LEU A 638 -18.15 0.02 -24.44
C LEU A 638 -19.60 0.39 -24.81
N SER A 639 -19.87 1.64 -25.25
CA SER A 639 -21.23 2.12 -25.58
C SER A 639 -21.94 1.24 -26.62
N PRO A 640 -21.30 0.79 -27.72
CA PRO A 640 -22.00 -0.06 -28.69
C PRO A 640 -22.51 -1.39 -28.11
N ALA A 641 -21.70 -2.05 -27.25
CA ALA A 641 -22.10 -3.27 -26.57
C ALA A 641 -23.22 -3.04 -25.54
N LEU A 642 -23.19 -1.88 -24.87
CA LEU A 642 -24.25 -1.46 -23.95
C LEU A 642 -25.57 -1.16 -24.70
N VAL A 643 -25.51 -0.50 -25.87
CA VAL A 643 -26.68 -0.30 -26.75
C VAL A 643 -27.30 -1.62 -27.15
N GLU A 644 -26.50 -2.58 -27.62
CA GLU A 644 -26.98 -3.92 -27.98
C GLU A 644 -27.61 -4.64 -26.79
N ALA A 645 -26.99 -4.58 -25.63
CA ALA A 645 -27.52 -5.20 -24.41
C ALA A 645 -28.80 -4.54 -23.90
N LEU A 646 -29.04 -3.26 -24.17
CA LEU A 646 -30.20 -2.48 -23.73
C LEU A 646 -31.29 -2.34 -24.80
N ALA A 647 -30.99 -2.55 -26.10
CA ALA A 647 -31.90 -2.32 -27.22
C ALA A 647 -33.30 -2.96 -27.11
N PRO A 648 -33.49 -4.11 -26.45
CA PRO A 648 -34.82 -4.71 -26.25
C PRO A 648 -35.60 -4.12 -25.07
N LEU A 649 -35.21 -2.93 -24.54
CA LEU A 649 -36.06 -2.24 -23.56
C LEU A 649 -37.40 -1.98 -24.20
N PRO A 650 -38.54 -2.33 -23.52
CA PRO A 650 -39.87 -2.12 -24.08
C PRO A 650 -40.09 -0.64 -24.39
N GLY A 651 -40.24 -0.32 -25.69
CA GLY A 651 -40.72 0.97 -26.11
C GLY A 651 -42.07 1.21 -25.46
N ARG A 652 -42.22 2.26 -24.69
CA ARG A 652 -43.52 2.69 -24.25
C ARG A 652 -44.09 3.62 -25.34
N ASP A 653 -45.11 3.10 -26.06
CA ASP A 653 -46.05 3.91 -26.83
C ASP A 653 -46.74 4.96 -25.94
#